data_1b6125dc43162d11937e59f381320ec3
#
_entry.id   1b6125dc43162d11937e59f381320ec3
#
_cell.length_a   1.000
_cell.length_b   1.000
_cell.length_c   1.000
_cell.angle_alpha   90.00
_cell.angle_beta   90.00
_cell.angle_gamma   90.00
#
_symmetry.space_group_name_H-M   'P 1'
#
loop_
_entity.id
_entity.type
_entity.pdbx_description
1 polymer ?
#
loop_
_entity_poly.entity_id
_entity_poly.type
_entity_poly.pdbx_seq_one_letter_code
_entity_poly.pdbx_strand_id
1 'polypeptide(L)'
;MALRKSNDTVEALGVGYQIPRNSLGLLMVAQAFVVLPHAAHITPWIIAVGLFCGCWRWMVFQGRWDYPQRWIKVLLVVASAIGVGVSGQNVFSLETATGLLIVAFALKLVEMKSRRDAYLVIHLCYFIIAAEFLFDQSIGIALYGAVAMVFVTAAFVGLHQLQTRVRASTSLRTAAVLVMQAVPLMLVLFLFFPRIAPLWSVPLPGGTRTGISDHIAPGDIAALTRSDAIAFRAVFDGPVPVSHDRYWRGLVYSKFMRGIWSVGGVPNAPENQPARPNSPSEYLPAHSGISPLSYQVLLEPTQSNWLFALDVAMPVTHGTALTRDFRLIASDPVHTLFRYRAEAYPAAVTDVELPGWLRDRETQLPESDNARTVAFARELASRSKTPEDFLAAVLRYIRTEPFFYTLNPPLLGDADSIDAFWFDSRRGFCSHYAGALVYLARAVGIPARMIGGYQGGDINPVTGHLVVRQFDAHAWAEVWLDGRGWVRMDPTAAVAPARIESGLDAALSETDRAVLSAITGSRFAGIPGLKDILYVFESIQHRWNLRVVGYDTDMQTRYLSDLLGEVTPTRVGVVMLLGGGVSLGLVALSLFWRRRSVADHPAQRAFRRFAQRLGRIGLARLPDETPGRFLARVNTVRKRAPAEIAPLIAHLDSLLYNPDVTCTREALRRLRGGLRRLQVDVTLRARL
;
A
#
# COMPACT_ATOMS: atom_id res chain seq x y z
N MET A 1 1.94 -49.59 21.61
CA MET A 1 0.68 -49.59 22.41
C MET A 1 0.75 -48.77 23.69
N ALA A 2 1.93 -48.63 24.33
CA ALA A 2 2.12 -47.85 25.57
C ALA A 2 2.07 -46.33 25.41
N LEU A 3 2.48 -45.77 24.27
CA LEU A 3 2.43 -44.31 23.97
C LEU A 3 1.00 -43.78 23.77
N ARG A 4 0.05 -44.61 23.36
CA ARG A 4 -1.34 -44.23 23.17
C ARG A 4 -2.11 -44.11 24.49
N LYS A 5 -1.80 -44.92 25.49
CA LYS A 5 -2.40 -44.86 26.85
C LYS A 5 -1.92 -43.67 27.67
N SER A 6 -0.72 -43.13 27.42
CA SER A 6 -0.23 -41.92 28.07
C SER A 6 -0.94 -40.65 27.59
N ASN A 7 -1.33 -40.60 26.33
CA ASN A 7 -2.12 -39.46 25.80
C ASN A 7 -3.55 -39.43 26.36
N ASP A 8 -4.20 -40.58 26.52
CA ASP A 8 -5.59 -40.67 27.01
C ASP A 8 -5.69 -40.22 28.48
N THR A 9 -4.65 -40.43 29.29
CA THR A 9 -4.62 -40.00 30.71
C THR A 9 -4.32 -38.50 30.85
N VAL A 10 -3.59 -37.90 29.91
CA VAL A 10 -3.35 -36.43 29.88
C VAL A 10 -4.61 -35.71 29.34
N GLU A 11 -5.36 -36.32 28.44
CA GLU A 11 -6.66 -35.84 27.96
C GLU A 11 -7.73 -35.86 29.05
N ALA A 12 -7.73 -36.87 29.92
CA ALA A 12 -8.65 -36.99 31.05
C ALA A 12 -8.40 -35.93 32.16
N LEU A 13 -7.19 -35.37 32.27
CA LEU A 13 -6.85 -34.35 33.25
C LEU A 13 -7.16 -32.92 32.78
N GLY A 14 -7.53 -32.71 31.51
CA GLY A 14 -8.00 -31.41 30.96
C GLY A 14 -7.01 -30.23 31.04
N VAL A 15 -5.84 -30.43 31.60
CA VAL A 15 -4.89 -29.36 31.98
C VAL A 15 -3.92 -28.98 30.85
N GLY A 16 -3.77 -29.82 29.82
CA GLY A 16 -2.76 -29.64 28.77
C GLY A 16 -3.21 -28.85 27.53
N TYR A 17 -4.53 -28.63 27.33
CA TYR A 17 -5.07 -28.15 26.04
C TYR A 17 -5.74 -26.78 26.09
N GLN A 18 -5.82 -26.13 27.24
CA GLN A 18 -6.51 -24.83 27.35
C GLN A 18 -5.63 -23.68 26.85
N ILE A 19 -6.25 -22.80 26.06
CA ILE A 19 -5.63 -21.55 25.58
C ILE A 19 -5.52 -20.59 26.79
N PRO A 20 -4.31 -20.05 27.08
CA PRO A 20 -4.16 -19.06 28.14
C PRO A 20 -5.06 -17.84 27.91
N ARG A 21 -5.77 -17.40 28.95
CA ARG A 21 -6.76 -16.30 28.86
C ARG A 21 -6.15 -15.02 28.28
N ASN A 22 -4.92 -14.68 28.66
CA ASN A 22 -4.22 -13.51 28.15
C ASN A 22 -3.90 -13.63 26.64
N SER A 23 -3.49 -14.82 26.17
CA SER A 23 -3.24 -15.08 24.75
C SER A 23 -4.53 -14.95 23.94
N LEU A 24 -5.64 -15.46 24.45
CA LEU A 24 -6.93 -15.34 23.80
C LEU A 24 -7.38 -13.88 23.71
N GLY A 25 -7.23 -13.09 24.78
CA GLY A 25 -7.52 -11.65 24.77
C GLY A 25 -6.68 -10.89 23.75
N LEU A 26 -5.37 -11.16 23.69
CA LEU A 26 -4.48 -10.57 22.69
C LEU A 26 -4.87 -10.96 21.26
N LEU A 27 -5.29 -12.21 21.03
CA LEU A 27 -5.71 -12.68 19.72
C LEU A 27 -7.00 -11.98 19.26
N MET A 28 -7.92 -11.69 20.16
CA MET A 28 -9.15 -10.95 19.84
C MET A 28 -8.87 -9.49 19.48
N VAL A 29 -7.92 -8.86 20.18
CA VAL A 29 -7.44 -7.52 19.82
C VAL A 29 -6.73 -7.58 18.46
N ALA A 30 -5.86 -8.56 18.25
CA ALA A 30 -5.15 -8.77 16.99
C ALA A 30 -6.15 -8.96 15.82
N GLN A 31 -7.26 -9.66 16.01
CA GLN A 31 -8.30 -9.80 14.99
C GLN A 31 -8.82 -8.46 14.50
N ALA A 32 -9.16 -7.55 15.41
CA ALA A 32 -9.65 -6.23 15.05
C ALA A 32 -8.58 -5.47 14.23
N PHE A 33 -7.32 -5.49 14.67
CA PHE A 33 -6.21 -4.86 13.95
C PHE A 33 -5.98 -5.46 12.56
N VAL A 34 -6.14 -6.77 12.40
CA VAL A 34 -5.87 -7.47 11.14
C VAL A 34 -6.98 -7.24 10.12
N VAL A 35 -8.25 -7.16 10.55
CA VAL A 35 -9.40 -7.03 9.64
C VAL A 35 -9.72 -5.57 9.29
N LEU A 36 -9.42 -4.62 10.18
CA LEU A 36 -9.82 -3.21 10.02
C LEU A 36 -9.34 -2.56 8.71
N PRO A 37 -8.09 -2.71 8.24
CA PRO A 37 -7.65 -2.11 6.99
C PRO A 37 -8.43 -2.58 5.78
N HIS A 38 -8.79 -3.86 5.75
CA HIS A 38 -9.53 -4.45 4.64
C HIS A 38 -10.97 -3.92 4.51
N ALA A 39 -11.49 -3.21 5.53
CA ALA A 39 -12.85 -2.68 5.51
C ALA A 39 -13.12 -1.70 4.35
N ALA A 40 -12.09 -1.06 3.80
CA ALA A 40 -12.19 -0.18 2.64
C ALA A 40 -12.33 -0.94 1.31
N HIS A 41 -11.94 -2.21 1.26
CA HIS A 41 -11.78 -2.97 0.02
C HIS A 41 -12.76 -4.15 -0.11
N ILE A 42 -13.35 -4.60 1.00
CA ILE A 42 -14.25 -5.75 1.03
C ILE A 42 -15.72 -5.33 1.18
N THR A 43 -16.62 -6.18 0.75
CA THR A 43 -18.07 -5.93 0.85
C THR A 43 -18.53 -5.84 2.31
N PRO A 44 -19.47 -4.93 2.65
CA PRO A 44 -19.89 -4.68 4.03
C PRO A 44 -20.45 -5.92 4.78
N TRP A 45 -21.04 -6.87 4.07
CA TRP A 45 -21.56 -8.08 4.70
C TRP A 45 -20.44 -8.96 5.29
N ILE A 46 -19.23 -8.98 4.68
CA ILE A 46 -18.07 -9.72 5.20
C ILE A 46 -17.63 -9.12 6.54
N ILE A 47 -17.62 -7.78 6.62
CA ILE A 47 -17.33 -7.06 7.87
C ILE A 47 -18.37 -7.43 8.93
N ALA A 48 -19.65 -7.47 8.57
CA ALA A 48 -20.73 -7.84 9.47
C ALA A 48 -20.55 -9.28 10.01
N VAL A 49 -20.19 -10.24 9.17
CA VAL A 49 -19.86 -11.62 9.58
C VAL A 49 -18.67 -11.63 10.52
N GLY A 50 -17.60 -10.89 10.20
CA GLY A 50 -16.41 -10.78 11.05
C GLY A 50 -16.72 -10.20 12.44
N LEU A 51 -17.50 -9.12 12.49
CA LEU A 51 -17.96 -8.51 13.74
C LEU A 51 -18.85 -9.44 14.55
N PHE A 52 -19.81 -10.11 13.90
CA PHE A 52 -20.68 -11.07 14.55
C PHE A 52 -19.88 -12.22 15.19
N CYS A 53 -18.96 -12.82 14.43
CA CYS A 53 -18.08 -13.87 14.92
C CYS A 53 -17.18 -13.38 16.08
N GLY A 54 -16.62 -12.17 15.97
CA GLY A 54 -15.82 -11.53 17.01
C GLY A 54 -16.62 -11.30 18.29
N CYS A 55 -17.83 -10.74 18.17
CA CYS A 55 -18.74 -10.54 19.32
C CYS A 55 -19.13 -11.86 19.96
N TRP A 56 -19.48 -12.89 19.16
CA TRP A 56 -19.78 -14.21 19.70
C TRP A 56 -18.60 -14.77 20.49
N ARG A 57 -17.41 -14.71 19.92
CA ARG A 57 -16.18 -15.20 20.59
C ARG A 57 -15.88 -14.41 21.87
N TRP A 58 -16.14 -13.10 21.88
CA TRP A 58 -16.02 -12.26 23.08
C TRP A 58 -17.00 -12.68 24.17
N MET A 59 -18.26 -12.98 23.83
CA MET A 59 -19.25 -13.46 24.80
C MET A 59 -18.86 -14.83 25.39
N VAL A 60 -18.31 -15.73 24.54
CA VAL A 60 -17.75 -17.01 25.02
C VAL A 60 -16.54 -16.78 25.92
N PHE A 61 -15.68 -15.80 25.60
CA PHE A 61 -14.55 -15.44 26.46
C PHE A 61 -14.96 -14.89 27.84
N GLN A 62 -16.08 -14.16 27.89
CA GLN A 62 -16.65 -13.67 29.15
C GLN A 62 -17.41 -14.79 29.93
N GLY A 63 -17.60 -15.95 29.32
CA GLY A 63 -18.37 -17.05 29.92
C GLY A 63 -19.89 -16.82 29.91
N ARG A 64 -20.39 -15.91 29.04
CA ARG A 64 -21.82 -15.61 28.93
C ARG A 64 -22.55 -16.47 27.91
N TRP A 65 -21.84 -16.91 26.88
CA TRP A 65 -22.36 -17.74 25.80
C TRP A 65 -21.54 -19.01 25.66
N ASP A 66 -22.22 -20.06 25.14
CA ASP A 66 -21.56 -21.31 24.75
C ASP A 66 -21.02 -21.27 23.32
N TYR A 67 -20.17 -22.25 23.01
CA TYR A 67 -19.70 -22.43 21.64
C TYR A 67 -20.87 -22.73 20.70
N PRO A 68 -20.85 -22.18 19.45
CA PRO A 68 -21.94 -22.38 18.52
C PRO A 68 -22.09 -23.86 18.15
N GLN A 69 -23.35 -24.30 18.06
CA GLN A 69 -23.72 -25.64 17.66
C GLN A 69 -23.31 -25.87 16.19
N ARG A 70 -23.18 -27.15 15.79
CA ARG A 70 -22.72 -27.50 14.43
C ARG A 70 -23.59 -26.88 13.32
N TRP A 71 -24.89 -26.86 13.50
CA TRP A 71 -25.85 -26.31 12.52
C TRP A 71 -25.66 -24.78 12.33
N ILE A 72 -25.33 -24.03 13.39
CA ILE A 72 -25.07 -22.58 13.30
C ILE A 72 -23.82 -22.34 12.44
N LYS A 73 -22.79 -23.15 12.61
CA LYS A 73 -21.57 -23.06 11.81
C LYS A 73 -21.85 -23.35 10.34
N VAL A 74 -22.60 -24.40 10.04
CA VAL A 74 -23.03 -24.73 8.67
C VAL A 74 -23.84 -23.60 8.07
N LEU A 75 -24.79 -23.04 8.83
CA LEU A 75 -25.59 -21.89 8.38
C LEU A 75 -24.70 -20.70 8.04
N LEU A 76 -23.72 -20.36 8.87
CA LEU A 76 -22.79 -19.25 8.61
C LEU A 76 -21.93 -19.50 7.36
N VAL A 77 -21.45 -20.73 7.14
CA VAL A 77 -20.70 -21.10 5.93
C VAL A 77 -21.57 -20.97 4.69
N VAL A 78 -22.80 -21.51 4.74
CA VAL A 78 -23.76 -21.46 3.61
C VAL A 78 -24.16 -20.00 3.33
N ALA A 79 -24.48 -19.23 4.37
CA ALA A 79 -24.80 -17.80 4.23
C ALA A 79 -23.64 -17.01 3.60
N SER A 80 -22.39 -17.32 3.99
CA SER A 80 -21.22 -16.69 3.41
C SER A 80 -21.01 -17.08 1.94
N ALA A 81 -21.23 -18.34 1.58
CA ALA A 81 -21.16 -18.81 0.19
C ALA A 81 -22.24 -18.15 -0.69
N ILE A 82 -23.47 -18.02 -0.17
CA ILE A 82 -24.57 -17.31 -0.84
C ILE A 82 -24.20 -15.82 -0.98
N GLY A 83 -23.67 -15.20 0.08
CA GLY A 83 -23.23 -13.81 0.07
C GLY A 83 -22.23 -13.51 -1.04
N VAL A 84 -21.26 -14.39 -1.28
CA VAL A 84 -20.32 -14.30 -2.40
C VAL A 84 -21.01 -14.40 -3.74
N GLY A 85 -21.93 -15.37 -3.90
CA GLY A 85 -22.67 -15.57 -5.15
C GLY A 85 -23.59 -14.39 -5.50
N VAL A 86 -24.28 -13.82 -4.50
CA VAL A 86 -25.20 -12.68 -4.69
C VAL A 86 -24.44 -11.35 -4.91
N SER A 87 -23.21 -11.24 -4.40
CA SER A 87 -22.41 -10.02 -4.57
C SER A 87 -22.05 -9.71 -6.04
N GLY A 88 -22.29 -10.62 -6.98
CA GLY A 88 -22.04 -10.42 -8.41
C GLY A 88 -20.57 -10.18 -8.77
N GLN A 89 -19.67 -10.32 -7.83
CA GLN A 89 -18.24 -10.11 -8.05
C GLN A 89 -17.62 -11.34 -8.72
N ASN A 90 -16.58 -11.09 -9.51
CA ASN A 90 -15.81 -12.16 -10.11
C ASN A 90 -15.17 -13.01 -8.99
N VAL A 91 -15.45 -14.32 -8.97
CA VAL A 91 -14.96 -15.26 -7.94
C VAL A 91 -13.42 -15.26 -7.85
N PHE A 92 -12.74 -14.93 -8.93
CA PHE A 92 -11.28 -14.86 -9.00
C PHE A 92 -10.73 -13.46 -8.71
N SER A 93 -11.54 -12.53 -8.22
CA SER A 93 -11.04 -11.21 -7.84
C SER A 93 -10.27 -11.23 -6.52
N LEU A 94 -9.32 -10.32 -6.36
CA LEU A 94 -8.52 -10.18 -5.14
C LEU A 94 -9.40 -9.87 -3.92
N GLU A 95 -10.42 -9.01 -4.09
CA GLU A 95 -11.37 -8.68 -3.02
C GLU A 95 -12.16 -9.91 -2.58
N THR A 96 -12.63 -10.72 -3.54
CA THR A 96 -13.37 -11.94 -3.22
C THR A 96 -12.49 -12.96 -2.51
N ALA A 97 -11.27 -13.18 -3.00
CA ALA A 97 -10.31 -14.09 -2.38
C ALA A 97 -9.94 -13.68 -0.96
N THR A 98 -9.65 -12.39 -0.76
CA THR A 98 -9.33 -11.83 0.57
C THR A 98 -10.56 -11.84 1.48
N GLY A 99 -11.74 -11.54 0.95
CA GLY A 99 -13.00 -11.62 1.67
C GLY A 99 -13.28 -13.03 2.18
N LEU A 100 -13.10 -14.05 1.34
CA LEU A 100 -13.23 -15.46 1.72
C LEU A 100 -12.22 -15.87 2.79
N LEU A 101 -10.97 -15.38 2.69
CA LEU A 101 -9.93 -15.61 3.70
C LEU A 101 -10.35 -15.02 5.05
N ILE A 102 -10.91 -13.81 5.08
CA ILE A 102 -11.39 -13.13 6.29
C ILE A 102 -12.61 -13.87 6.87
N VAL A 103 -13.54 -14.34 6.03
CA VAL A 103 -14.67 -15.17 6.48
C VAL A 103 -14.18 -16.47 7.10
N ALA A 104 -13.28 -17.19 6.42
CA ALA A 104 -12.70 -18.43 6.94
C ALA A 104 -11.99 -18.20 8.28
N PHE A 105 -11.25 -17.11 8.40
CA PHE A 105 -10.62 -16.66 9.64
C PHE A 105 -11.64 -16.41 10.76
N ALA A 106 -12.70 -15.65 10.49
CA ALA A 106 -13.75 -15.31 11.45
C ALA A 106 -14.48 -16.57 11.95
N LEU A 107 -14.84 -17.49 11.04
CA LEU A 107 -15.47 -18.76 11.37
C LEU A 107 -14.55 -19.65 12.22
N LYS A 108 -13.25 -19.70 11.87
CA LYS A 108 -12.27 -20.50 12.61
C LYS A 108 -12.01 -19.92 14.01
N LEU A 109 -12.06 -18.61 14.17
CA LEU A 109 -11.92 -17.96 15.47
C LEU A 109 -13.05 -18.35 16.42
N VAL A 110 -14.29 -18.39 15.96
CA VAL A 110 -15.45 -18.80 16.78
C VAL A 110 -15.36 -20.28 17.15
N GLU A 111 -14.83 -21.12 16.26
CA GLU A 111 -14.68 -22.56 16.47
C GLU A 111 -13.53 -22.91 17.42
N MET A 112 -12.54 -22.03 17.57
CA MET A 112 -11.28 -22.28 18.25
C MET A 112 -11.45 -22.75 19.72
N LYS A 113 -11.01 -23.98 20.00
CA LYS A 113 -11.05 -24.60 21.34
C LYS A 113 -9.67 -25.05 21.82
N SER A 114 -8.82 -25.47 20.91
CA SER A 114 -7.51 -26.06 21.20
C SER A 114 -6.36 -25.11 20.88
N ARG A 115 -5.16 -25.37 21.41
CA ARG A 115 -3.94 -24.66 21.03
C ARG A 115 -3.64 -24.82 19.56
N ARG A 116 -3.91 -25.99 18.95
CA ARG A 116 -3.76 -26.23 17.52
C ARG A 116 -4.62 -25.27 16.68
N ASP A 117 -5.87 -25.05 17.10
CA ASP A 117 -6.75 -24.08 16.43
C ASP A 117 -6.19 -22.66 16.55
N ALA A 118 -5.67 -22.30 17.74
CA ALA A 118 -5.05 -20.98 17.95
C ALA A 118 -3.84 -20.75 17.06
N TYR A 119 -3.00 -21.77 16.82
CA TYR A 119 -1.90 -21.67 15.85
C TYR A 119 -2.42 -21.41 14.43
N LEU A 120 -3.45 -22.11 13.99
CA LEU A 120 -4.04 -21.88 12.67
C LEU A 120 -4.56 -20.44 12.53
N VAL A 121 -5.29 -19.96 13.54
CA VAL A 121 -5.82 -18.58 13.53
C VAL A 121 -4.67 -17.55 13.51
N ILE A 122 -3.59 -17.75 14.26
CA ILE A 122 -2.42 -16.87 14.25
C ILE A 122 -1.74 -16.85 12.88
N HIS A 123 -1.59 -18.00 12.24
CA HIS A 123 -1.00 -18.04 10.89
C HIS A 123 -1.90 -17.36 9.86
N LEU A 124 -3.22 -17.54 9.96
CA LEU A 124 -4.17 -16.80 9.11
C LEU A 124 -4.05 -15.27 9.32
N CYS A 125 -3.85 -14.80 10.57
CA CYS A 125 -3.57 -13.38 10.82
C CYS A 125 -2.36 -12.86 10.02
N TYR A 126 -1.24 -13.61 9.99
CA TYR A 126 -0.06 -13.20 9.22
C TYR A 126 -0.35 -13.16 7.72
N PHE A 127 -1.13 -14.11 7.20
CA PHE A 127 -1.54 -14.10 5.79
C PHE A 127 -2.44 -12.90 5.47
N ILE A 128 -3.39 -12.55 6.35
CA ILE A 128 -4.29 -11.41 6.13
C ILE A 128 -3.48 -10.10 6.19
N ILE A 129 -2.52 -9.95 7.13
CA ILE A 129 -1.62 -8.79 7.16
C ILE A 129 -0.83 -8.67 5.83
N ALA A 130 -0.34 -9.79 5.30
CA ALA A 130 0.38 -9.79 4.03
C ALA A 130 -0.53 -9.47 2.84
N ALA A 131 -1.80 -9.94 2.86
CA ALA A 131 -2.77 -9.67 1.80
C ALA A 131 -3.12 -8.19 1.67
N GLU A 132 -3.07 -7.40 2.75
CA GLU A 132 -3.31 -5.95 2.69
C GLU A 132 -2.34 -5.23 1.77
N PHE A 133 -1.08 -5.67 1.70
CA PHE A 133 -0.07 -5.07 0.81
C PHE A 133 -0.35 -5.29 -0.68
N LEU A 134 -1.32 -6.16 -1.03
CA LEU A 134 -1.80 -6.29 -2.40
C LEU A 134 -2.78 -5.16 -2.77
N PHE A 135 -3.39 -4.49 -1.78
CA PHE A 135 -4.32 -3.38 -1.99
C PHE A 135 -3.63 -2.02 -1.80
N ASP A 136 -2.90 -1.84 -0.72
CA ASP A 136 -2.22 -0.59 -0.40
C ASP A 136 -0.80 -0.85 0.13
N GLN A 137 0.19 -0.24 -0.54
CA GLN A 137 1.61 -0.34 -0.21
C GLN A 137 2.14 0.95 0.44
N SER A 138 1.25 1.78 1.00
CA SER A 138 1.65 3.01 1.67
C SER A 138 2.47 2.75 2.92
N ILE A 139 3.33 3.73 3.29
CA ILE A 139 4.11 3.66 4.54
C ILE A 139 3.20 3.60 5.77
N GLY A 140 2.00 4.20 5.70
CA GLY A 140 1.00 4.14 6.77
C GLY A 140 0.55 2.71 7.02
N ILE A 141 0.20 1.97 5.96
CA ILE A 141 -0.19 0.55 6.04
C ILE A 141 0.99 -0.32 6.49
N ALA A 142 2.22 -0.03 6.03
CA ALA A 142 3.41 -0.77 6.47
C ALA A 142 3.64 -0.64 8.00
N LEU A 143 3.53 0.57 8.54
CA LEU A 143 3.64 0.81 9.98
C LEU A 143 2.48 0.18 10.75
N TYR A 144 1.26 0.29 10.24
CA TYR A 144 0.08 -0.36 10.82
C TYR A 144 0.25 -1.89 10.85
N GLY A 145 0.68 -2.49 9.75
CA GLY A 145 0.96 -3.92 9.63
C GLY A 145 2.04 -4.39 10.61
N ALA A 146 3.09 -3.58 10.83
CA ALA A 146 4.12 -3.86 11.84
C ALA A 146 3.53 -3.88 13.27
N VAL A 147 2.63 -2.95 13.60
CA VAL A 147 1.92 -2.95 14.89
C VAL A 147 1.01 -4.17 15.01
N ALA A 148 0.20 -4.48 13.98
CA ALA A 148 -0.65 -5.66 13.95
C ALA A 148 0.17 -6.95 14.15
N MET A 149 1.34 -7.05 13.49
CA MET A 149 2.28 -8.17 13.64
C MET A 149 2.77 -8.32 15.09
N VAL A 150 3.03 -7.22 15.81
CA VAL A 150 3.39 -7.27 17.24
C VAL A 150 2.26 -7.86 18.08
N PHE A 151 0.99 -7.49 17.84
CA PHE A 151 -0.15 -8.06 18.58
C PHE A 151 -0.34 -9.55 18.27
N VAL A 152 -0.24 -9.96 17.02
CA VAL A 152 -0.33 -11.36 16.59
C VAL A 152 0.80 -12.19 17.22
N THR A 153 2.04 -11.68 17.14
CA THR A 153 3.22 -12.33 17.76
C THR A 153 3.10 -12.38 19.28
N ALA A 154 2.50 -11.38 19.92
CA ALA A 154 2.26 -11.39 21.37
C ALA A 154 1.25 -12.47 21.77
N ALA A 155 0.21 -12.68 20.96
CA ALA A 155 -0.72 -13.79 21.17
C ALA A 155 -0.01 -15.14 21.01
N PHE A 156 0.89 -15.27 20.02
CA PHE A 156 1.72 -16.46 19.79
C PHE A 156 2.66 -16.73 20.98
N VAL A 157 3.38 -15.72 21.47
CA VAL A 157 4.24 -15.81 22.66
C VAL A 157 3.42 -16.23 23.89
N GLY A 158 2.21 -15.66 24.04
CA GLY A 158 1.30 -16.00 25.13
C GLY A 158 0.89 -17.47 25.16
N LEU A 159 0.77 -18.14 24.00
CA LEU A 159 0.47 -19.57 23.92
C LEU A 159 1.58 -20.46 24.48
N HIS A 160 2.83 -19.98 24.50
CA HIS A 160 4.00 -20.72 24.98
C HIS A 160 4.33 -20.45 26.45
N GLN A 161 3.63 -19.50 27.09
CA GLN A 161 3.86 -19.19 28.51
C GLN A 161 3.19 -20.23 29.40
N LEU A 162 3.99 -20.90 30.21
CA LEU A 162 3.54 -21.93 31.15
C LEU A 162 2.85 -21.35 32.41
N GLN A 163 3.11 -20.08 32.73
CA GLN A 163 2.56 -19.43 33.91
C GLN A 163 1.26 -18.70 33.58
N THR A 164 0.19 -19.03 34.27
CA THR A 164 -1.15 -18.48 34.07
C THR A 164 -1.28 -16.99 34.48
N ARG A 165 -0.33 -16.44 35.24
CA ARG A 165 -0.34 -15.05 35.77
C ARG A 165 0.60 -14.08 35.04
N VAL A 166 1.11 -14.40 33.84
CA VAL A 166 1.97 -13.46 33.10
C VAL A 166 1.11 -12.29 32.55
N ARG A 167 1.53 -11.05 32.80
CA ARG A 167 0.84 -9.86 32.29
C ARG A 167 0.93 -9.80 30.76
N ALA A 168 -0.14 -9.40 30.09
CA ALA A 168 -0.20 -9.21 28.64
C ALA A 168 0.91 -8.25 28.13
N SER A 169 1.28 -7.25 28.92
CA SER A 169 2.39 -6.33 28.61
C SER A 169 3.75 -7.03 28.46
N THR A 170 3.99 -8.13 29.18
CA THR A 170 5.22 -8.91 29.03
C THR A 170 5.26 -9.63 27.67
N SER A 171 4.13 -10.21 27.23
CA SER A 171 4.00 -10.84 25.92
C SER A 171 4.18 -9.81 24.80
N LEU A 172 3.56 -8.62 24.92
CA LEU A 172 3.73 -7.52 23.95
C LEU A 172 5.18 -7.05 23.87
N ARG A 173 5.84 -6.82 25.01
CA ARG A 173 7.25 -6.41 25.02
C ARG A 173 8.16 -7.47 24.38
N THR A 174 7.91 -8.74 24.65
CA THR A 174 8.68 -9.84 24.04
C THR A 174 8.45 -9.90 22.53
N ALA A 175 7.19 -9.79 22.09
CA ALA A 175 6.83 -9.78 20.68
C ALA A 175 7.46 -8.58 19.95
N ALA A 176 7.38 -7.38 20.51
CA ALA A 176 8.01 -6.19 19.93
C ALA A 176 9.51 -6.37 19.72
N VAL A 177 10.19 -7.00 20.69
CA VAL A 177 11.61 -7.31 20.55
C VAL A 177 11.87 -8.37 19.47
N LEU A 178 11.05 -9.41 19.37
CA LEU A 178 11.18 -10.44 18.33
C LEU A 178 10.98 -9.84 16.92
N VAL A 179 9.97 -9.00 16.76
CA VAL A 179 9.72 -8.30 15.49
C VAL A 179 10.89 -7.36 15.16
N MET A 180 11.41 -6.61 16.14
CA MET A 180 12.58 -5.75 15.94
C MET A 180 13.85 -6.54 15.59
N GLN A 181 14.03 -7.72 16.18
CA GLN A 181 15.15 -8.60 15.84
C GLN A 181 15.07 -9.22 14.44
N ALA A 182 13.87 -9.29 13.85
CA ALA A 182 13.69 -9.74 12.47
C ALA A 182 14.08 -8.67 11.43
N VAL A 183 14.07 -7.37 11.81
CA VAL A 183 14.34 -6.25 10.88
C VAL A 183 15.69 -6.35 10.16
N PRO A 184 16.83 -6.64 10.80
CA PRO A 184 18.11 -6.75 10.09
C PRO A 184 18.08 -7.81 8.99
N LEU A 185 17.52 -8.99 9.28
CA LEU A 185 17.38 -10.06 8.30
C LEU A 185 16.42 -9.67 7.18
N MET A 186 15.30 -9.00 7.50
CA MET A 186 14.37 -8.48 6.52
C MET A 186 15.06 -7.50 5.57
N LEU A 187 15.90 -6.58 6.07
CA LEU A 187 16.64 -5.64 5.25
C LEU A 187 17.65 -6.34 4.31
N VAL A 188 18.36 -7.35 4.82
CA VAL A 188 19.27 -8.15 3.98
C VAL A 188 18.51 -8.85 2.85
N LEU A 189 17.39 -9.50 3.17
CA LEU A 189 16.57 -10.17 2.17
C LEU A 189 15.96 -9.15 1.18
N PHE A 190 15.50 -8.01 1.66
CA PHE A 190 14.92 -6.98 0.80
C PHE A 190 15.93 -6.43 -0.23
N LEU A 191 17.19 -6.20 0.17
CA LEU A 191 18.21 -5.62 -0.70
C LEU A 191 18.82 -6.65 -1.67
N PHE A 192 19.06 -7.87 -1.21
CA PHE A 192 19.86 -8.86 -1.94
C PHE A 192 19.06 -10.00 -2.55
N PHE A 193 17.81 -10.25 -2.08
CA PHE A 193 17.01 -11.32 -2.68
C PHE A 193 16.61 -10.95 -4.11
N PRO A 194 16.88 -11.83 -5.11
CA PRO A 194 16.58 -11.51 -6.52
C PRO A 194 15.12 -11.17 -6.72
N ARG A 195 14.85 -10.07 -7.43
CA ARG A 195 13.50 -9.67 -7.83
C ARG A 195 13.06 -10.53 -9.01
N ILE A 196 12.30 -11.57 -8.73
CA ILE A 196 11.73 -12.44 -9.75
C ILE A 196 10.45 -11.77 -10.24
N ALA A 197 10.27 -11.67 -11.57
CA ALA A 197 8.99 -11.22 -12.14
C ALA A 197 7.85 -12.10 -11.61
N PRO A 198 6.66 -11.52 -11.41
CA PRO A 198 5.51 -12.28 -10.89
C PRO A 198 5.29 -13.52 -11.75
N LEU A 199 5.26 -14.71 -11.13
CA LEU A 199 5.03 -15.98 -11.84
C LEU A 199 3.58 -16.09 -12.36
N TRP A 200 2.69 -15.24 -11.88
CA TRP A 200 1.31 -15.10 -12.31
C TRP A 200 0.88 -13.63 -12.16
N SER A 201 0.12 -13.15 -13.11
CA SER A 201 -0.63 -11.91 -12.95
C SER A 201 -1.88 -12.23 -12.13
N VAL A 202 -2.00 -11.69 -10.92
CA VAL A 202 -3.30 -11.66 -10.24
C VAL A 202 -4.17 -10.72 -11.09
N PRO A 203 -5.31 -11.17 -11.64
CA PRO A 203 -6.25 -10.24 -12.25
C PRO A 203 -6.71 -9.33 -11.10
N LEU A 204 -6.16 -8.13 -11.07
CA LEU A 204 -6.71 -7.12 -10.16
C LEU A 204 -8.16 -6.91 -10.61
N PRO A 205 -9.10 -6.85 -9.67
CA PRO A 205 -10.51 -6.74 -10.01
C PRO A 205 -10.72 -5.53 -10.89
N GLY A 206 -11.75 -5.60 -11.73
CA GLY A 206 -12.30 -4.43 -12.41
C GLY A 206 -12.90 -3.42 -11.42
N GLY A 207 -12.11 -3.02 -10.44
CA GLY A 207 -12.30 -1.79 -9.71
C GLY A 207 -12.29 -0.68 -10.75
N THR A 208 -13.18 0.27 -10.64
CA THR A 208 -13.28 1.46 -11.47
C THR A 208 -11.89 1.87 -11.93
N ARG A 209 -11.64 1.78 -13.26
CA ARG A 209 -10.40 2.21 -13.86
C ARG A 209 -10.07 3.57 -13.29
N THR A 210 -9.05 3.66 -12.46
CA THR A 210 -8.62 4.93 -11.89
C THR A 210 -7.91 5.68 -13.00
N GLY A 211 -8.50 6.79 -13.43
CA GLY A 211 -7.90 7.61 -14.47
C GLY A 211 -8.77 7.75 -15.72
N ILE A 212 -8.18 8.34 -16.75
CA ILE A 212 -8.85 8.68 -18.00
C ILE A 212 -9.12 7.41 -18.80
N SER A 213 -10.37 7.24 -19.26
CA SER A 213 -10.85 6.09 -20.03
C SER A 213 -10.57 6.24 -21.53
N ASP A 214 -10.60 5.12 -22.27
CA ASP A 214 -10.52 5.05 -23.74
C ASP A 214 -11.75 5.64 -24.46
N HIS A 215 -12.76 6.04 -23.71
CA HIS A 215 -13.92 6.80 -24.17
C HIS A 215 -14.26 7.89 -23.15
N ILE A 216 -14.77 9.00 -23.63
CA ILE A 216 -15.27 10.11 -22.81
C ILE A 216 -16.70 10.39 -23.22
N ALA A 217 -17.64 10.09 -22.31
CA ALA A 217 -18.99 10.58 -22.36
C ALA A 217 -19.08 11.95 -21.63
N PRO A 218 -20.10 12.74 -21.92
CA PRO A 218 -20.38 13.96 -21.18
C PRO A 218 -20.51 13.66 -19.68
N GLY A 219 -19.63 14.24 -18.85
CA GLY A 219 -19.62 14.04 -17.40
C GLY A 219 -18.54 13.10 -16.86
N ASP A 220 -17.91 12.28 -17.66
CA ASP A 220 -16.90 11.31 -17.17
C ASP A 220 -15.69 12.00 -16.52
N ILE A 221 -15.15 13.04 -17.16
CA ILE A 221 -14.05 13.82 -16.58
C ILE A 221 -14.52 14.55 -15.30
N ALA A 222 -15.75 15.04 -15.27
CA ALA A 222 -16.30 15.65 -14.06
C ALA A 222 -16.42 14.66 -12.90
N ALA A 223 -16.62 13.36 -13.17
CA ALA A 223 -16.59 12.32 -12.15
C ALA A 223 -15.16 12.10 -11.60
N LEU A 224 -14.14 12.11 -12.47
CA LEU A 224 -12.73 12.00 -12.05
C LEU A 224 -12.31 13.18 -11.18
N THR A 225 -12.77 14.40 -11.49
CA THR A 225 -12.41 15.59 -10.72
C THR A 225 -12.98 15.62 -9.29
N ARG A 226 -13.83 14.67 -8.94
CA ARG A 226 -14.31 14.49 -7.55
C ARG A 226 -13.39 13.64 -6.69
N SER A 227 -12.22 13.23 -7.19
CA SER A 227 -11.24 12.42 -6.45
C SER A 227 -9.96 13.21 -6.23
N ASP A 228 -9.48 13.24 -4.98
CA ASP A 228 -8.18 13.80 -4.59
C ASP A 228 -7.05 12.78 -4.67
N ALA A 229 -7.34 11.55 -5.11
CA ALA A 229 -6.35 10.51 -5.29
C ALA A 229 -5.24 10.99 -6.24
N ILE A 230 -4.02 10.61 -5.94
CA ILE A 230 -2.87 10.94 -6.78
C ILE A 230 -2.96 10.13 -8.07
N ALA A 231 -2.81 10.79 -9.22
CA ALA A 231 -2.68 10.13 -10.52
C ALA A 231 -1.22 9.75 -10.76
N PHE A 232 -0.34 10.69 -10.57
CA PHE A 232 1.12 10.47 -10.68
C PHE A 232 1.90 11.61 -10.01
N ARG A 233 3.20 11.37 -9.86
CA ARG A 233 4.17 12.39 -9.41
C ARG A 233 5.22 12.59 -10.48
N ALA A 234 5.69 13.83 -10.66
CA ALA A 234 6.75 14.13 -11.62
C ALA A 234 7.92 14.86 -10.94
N VAL A 235 9.13 14.41 -11.26
CA VAL A 235 10.38 15.01 -10.80
C VAL A 235 11.14 15.51 -12.02
N PHE A 236 11.43 16.79 -12.08
CA PHE A 236 12.16 17.42 -13.17
C PHE A 236 13.65 17.49 -12.86
N ASP A 237 14.50 17.27 -13.86
CA ASP A 237 15.94 17.43 -13.71
C ASP A 237 16.34 18.93 -13.73
N GLY A 238 15.42 19.81 -14.13
CA GLY A 238 15.54 21.26 -14.17
C GLY A 238 14.38 21.97 -13.46
N PRO A 239 14.14 23.24 -13.77
CA PRO A 239 13.02 23.99 -13.19
C PRO A 239 11.68 23.38 -13.64
N VAL A 240 10.73 23.34 -12.71
CA VAL A 240 9.36 22.91 -13.01
C VAL A 240 8.69 23.94 -13.92
N PRO A 241 8.07 23.57 -15.05
CA PRO A 241 7.35 24.48 -15.92
C PRO A 241 6.25 25.24 -15.16
N VAL A 242 5.88 26.43 -15.65
CA VAL A 242 4.76 27.20 -15.10
C VAL A 242 3.43 26.50 -15.30
N SER A 243 2.42 26.79 -14.47
CA SER A 243 1.16 26.01 -14.43
C SER A 243 0.47 25.92 -15.79
N HIS A 244 0.41 27.01 -16.53
CA HIS A 244 -0.28 27.05 -17.82
C HIS A 244 0.40 26.25 -18.95
N ASP A 245 1.65 25.79 -18.76
CA ASP A 245 2.36 24.93 -19.71
C ASP A 245 2.33 23.43 -19.32
N ARG A 246 1.74 23.10 -18.18
CA ARG A 246 1.72 21.72 -17.65
C ARG A 246 0.53 20.95 -18.23
N TYR A 247 0.54 20.67 -19.52
CA TYR A 247 -0.41 19.78 -20.17
C TYR A 247 0.16 18.38 -20.29
N TRP A 248 -0.38 17.46 -19.52
CA TRP A 248 0.04 16.06 -19.47
C TRP A 248 -0.82 15.25 -20.41
N ARG A 249 -0.34 15.07 -21.62
CA ARG A 249 -0.99 14.34 -22.69
C ARG A 249 -1.12 12.86 -22.33
N GLY A 250 -2.33 12.33 -22.42
CA GLY A 250 -2.65 10.91 -22.21
C GLY A 250 -3.20 10.29 -23.48
N LEU A 251 -4.49 10.45 -23.70
CA LEU A 251 -5.25 9.81 -24.79
C LEU A 251 -5.66 10.79 -25.87
N VAL A 252 -5.79 10.27 -27.10
CA VAL A 252 -6.25 11.00 -28.29
C VAL A 252 -7.59 10.42 -28.73
N TYR A 253 -8.64 11.24 -28.71
CA TYR A 253 -10.00 10.87 -29.08
C TYR A 253 -10.31 11.42 -30.46
N SER A 254 -10.40 10.53 -31.43
CA SER A 254 -10.61 10.87 -32.84
C SER A 254 -12.01 10.56 -33.34
N LYS A 255 -12.72 9.62 -32.71
CA LYS A 255 -14.06 9.20 -33.14
C LYS A 255 -15.14 9.77 -32.24
N PHE A 256 -16.12 10.44 -32.86
CA PHE A 256 -17.32 10.91 -32.19
C PHE A 256 -18.54 10.11 -32.65
N MET A 257 -19.32 9.60 -31.73
CA MET A 257 -20.56 8.88 -32.03
C MET A 257 -21.52 8.95 -30.83
N ARG A 258 -22.76 9.35 -31.09
CA ARG A 258 -23.83 9.44 -30.06
C ARG A 258 -23.39 10.17 -28.78
N GLY A 259 -22.79 11.34 -28.94
CA GLY A 259 -22.33 12.14 -27.80
C GLY A 259 -21.05 11.66 -27.12
N ILE A 260 -20.46 10.54 -27.54
CA ILE A 260 -19.28 9.94 -26.92
C ILE A 260 -18.05 10.12 -27.83
N TRP A 261 -16.98 10.64 -27.28
CA TRP A 261 -15.67 10.64 -27.88
C TRP A 261 -14.91 9.36 -27.50
N SER A 262 -14.31 8.68 -28.47
CA SER A 262 -13.53 7.46 -28.24
C SER A 262 -12.19 7.51 -28.94
N VAL A 263 -11.21 6.78 -28.39
CA VAL A 263 -9.93 6.53 -29.05
C VAL A 263 -10.26 5.79 -30.35
N GLY A 264 -10.02 6.45 -31.49
CA GLY A 264 -10.30 5.87 -32.79
C GLY A 264 -9.30 4.74 -33.08
N GLY A 265 -9.81 3.59 -33.54
CA GLY A 265 -8.96 2.55 -34.07
C GLY A 265 -9.23 1.15 -33.52
N VAL A 266 -9.05 0.16 -34.41
CA VAL A 266 -8.93 -1.26 -34.04
C VAL A 266 -7.60 -1.44 -33.26
N PRO A 267 -7.44 -2.43 -32.38
CA PRO A 267 -6.21 -2.66 -31.62
C PRO A 267 -4.89 -2.64 -32.42
N ASN A 268 -4.94 -2.95 -33.70
CA ASN A 268 -3.79 -2.94 -34.62
C ASN A 268 -3.78 -1.76 -35.62
N ALA A 269 -4.55 -0.71 -35.35
CA ALA A 269 -4.54 0.46 -36.22
C ALA A 269 -3.16 1.16 -36.23
N PRO A 270 -2.75 1.77 -37.35
CA PRO A 270 -1.43 2.40 -37.50
C PRO A 270 -1.11 3.40 -36.36
N GLU A 271 -2.11 4.10 -35.85
CA GLU A 271 -1.98 5.06 -34.76
C GLU A 271 -1.67 4.42 -33.39
N ASN A 272 -2.03 3.14 -33.20
CA ASN A 272 -1.78 2.39 -31.98
C ASN A 272 -0.48 1.59 -32.03
N GLN A 273 0.16 1.53 -33.20
CA GLN A 273 1.46 0.87 -33.32
C GLN A 273 2.54 1.77 -32.70
N PRO A 274 3.52 1.18 -31.98
CA PRO A 274 4.69 1.94 -31.57
C PRO A 274 5.33 2.56 -32.80
N ALA A 275 5.64 3.82 -32.73
CA ALA A 275 6.49 4.44 -33.75
C ALA A 275 7.81 3.66 -33.76
N ARG A 276 8.30 3.30 -34.96
CA ARG A 276 9.59 2.61 -35.07
C ARG A 276 10.63 3.41 -34.29
N PRO A 277 11.57 2.76 -33.58
CA PRO A 277 12.56 3.42 -32.73
C PRO A 277 13.63 4.10 -33.59
N ASN A 278 13.23 5.01 -34.48
CA ASN A 278 14.12 5.81 -35.27
C ASN A 278 14.21 7.20 -34.66
N SER A 279 15.34 7.83 -34.76
CA SER A 279 15.73 9.11 -34.19
C SER A 279 14.59 10.09 -33.88
N PRO A 280 14.63 10.83 -32.77
CA PRO A 280 13.70 11.93 -32.50
C PRO A 280 13.52 12.88 -33.68
N SER A 281 14.54 13.03 -34.54
CA SER A 281 14.56 13.84 -35.73
C SER A 281 13.56 13.39 -36.82
N GLU A 282 13.02 12.18 -36.76
CA GLU A 282 12.03 11.73 -37.75
C GLU A 282 10.60 12.21 -37.42
N TYR A 283 10.33 12.46 -36.18
CA TYR A 283 9.01 12.90 -35.66
C TYR A 283 9.01 14.34 -35.16
N LEU A 284 10.16 14.80 -34.69
CA LEU A 284 10.38 16.18 -34.27
C LEU A 284 11.28 16.80 -35.31
N PRO A 285 10.85 17.86 -36.03
CA PRO A 285 11.72 18.59 -36.92
C PRO A 285 13.03 18.90 -36.19
N ALA A 286 14.17 18.70 -36.87
CA ALA A 286 15.49 19.00 -36.32
C ALA A 286 15.53 20.46 -35.84
N HIS A 287 15.21 20.73 -34.61
CA HIS A 287 15.13 22.07 -34.06
C HIS A 287 16.39 22.34 -33.29
N SER A 288 17.25 23.01 -33.95
CA SER A 288 17.82 24.26 -33.54
C SER A 288 17.64 24.59 -32.04
N GLY A 289 18.51 24.06 -31.19
CA GLY A 289 18.87 24.69 -29.93
C GLY A 289 17.89 24.61 -28.74
N ILE A 290 16.77 23.92 -28.83
CA ILE A 290 15.88 23.72 -27.68
C ILE A 290 16.34 22.47 -26.92
N SER A 291 16.88 22.66 -25.72
CA SER A 291 17.19 21.54 -24.83
C SER A 291 15.91 20.85 -24.39
N PRO A 292 15.82 19.51 -24.47
CA PRO A 292 14.64 18.79 -23.98
C PRO A 292 14.50 18.97 -22.47
N LEU A 293 13.26 19.00 -22.00
CA LEU A 293 12.93 19.01 -20.60
C LEU A 293 12.87 17.55 -20.10
N SER A 294 13.91 17.11 -19.39
CA SER A 294 13.98 15.76 -18.85
C SER A 294 13.26 15.67 -17.52
N TYR A 295 12.43 14.65 -17.36
CA TYR A 295 11.72 14.40 -16.11
C TYR A 295 11.43 12.90 -15.91
N GLN A 296 11.17 12.55 -14.67
CA GLN A 296 10.75 11.22 -14.25
C GLN A 296 9.33 11.27 -13.73
N VAL A 297 8.50 10.33 -14.16
CA VAL A 297 7.13 10.16 -13.65
C VAL A 297 7.05 8.88 -12.82
N LEU A 298 6.33 8.97 -11.71
CA LEU A 298 5.91 7.84 -10.89
C LEU A 298 4.40 7.74 -10.98
N LEU A 299 3.92 6.83 -11.84
CA LEU A 299 2.52 6.64 -12.19
C LEU A 299 1.86 5.64 -11.24
N GLU A 300 0.71 6.02 -10.69
CA GLU A 300 -0.14 5.10 -9.92
C GLU A 300 -0.79 4.07 -10.86
N PRO A 301 -1.21 2.88 -10.38
CA PRO A 301 -1.78 1.82 -11.21
C PRO A 301 -3.04 2.29 -11.96
N THR A 302 -3.04 2.19 -13.28
CA THR A 302 -4.15 2.63 -14.15
C THR A 302 -4.91 1.48 -14.81
N GLN A 303 -4.38 0.26 -14.75
CA GLN A 303 -4.88 -0.92 -15.47
C GLN A 303 -4.88 -0.73 -17.01
N SER A 304 -4.09 0.20 -17.50
CA SER A 304 -4.02 0.60 -18.92
C SER A 304 -2.57 0.76 -19.34
N ASN A 305 -2.32 0.70 -20.65
CA ASN A 305 -0.98 0.91 -21.21
C ASN A 305 -0.62 2.39 -21.37
N TRP A 306 -1.59 3.30 -21.13
CA TRP A 306 -1.38 4.72 -21.36
C TRP A 306 -0.46 5.31 -20.30
N LEU A 307 0.49 6.12 -20.78
CA LEU A 307 1.38 6.92 -19.94
C LEU A 307 1.07 8.40 -20.18
N PHE A 308 1.39 9.24 -19.22
CA PHE A 308 1.16 10.68 -19.30
C PHE A 308 2.48 11.39 -19.58
N ALA A 309 2.50 12.26 -20.57
CA ALA A 309 3.68 12.99 -20.99
C ALA A 309 3.40 14.48 -21.14
N LEU A 310 4.37 15.29 -20.75
CA LEU A 310 4.29 16.74 -20.93
C LEU A 310 4.43 17.07 -22.42
N ASP A 311 3.41 17.69 -23.00
CA ASP A 311 3.34 18.02 -24.42
C ASP A 311 3.66 16.82 -25.33
N VAL A 312 4.65 16.97 -26.23
CA VAL A 312 5.21 15.89 -27.04
C VAL A 312 6.52 15.45 -26.42
N ALA A 313 6.56 14.20 -25.97
CA ALA A 313 7.72 13.69 -25.26
C ALA A 313 8.23 12.36 -25.86
N MET A 314 9.54 12.19 -25.83
CA MET A 314 10.21 10.96 -26.22
C MET A 314 10.40 10.05 -24.98
N PRO A 315 10.11 8.76 -25.10
CA PRO A 315 10.35 7.80 -24.02
C PRO A 315 11.85 7.50 -23.88
N VAL A 316 12.35 7.47 -22.63
CA VAL A 316 13.73 7.10 -22.30
C VAL A 316 13.79 5.72 -21.63
N THR A 317 12.72 5.33 -20.93
CA THR A 317 12.68 4.06 -20.20
C THR A 317 12.42 2.90 -21.14
N HIS A 318 13.16 1.79 -20.94
CA HIS A 318 12.92 0.54 -21.69
C HIS A 318 11.50 0.01 -21.43
N GLY A 319 10.88 -0.56 -22.49
CA GLY A 319 9.49 -1.02 -22.40
C GLY A 319 8.44 0.10 -22.49
N THR A 320 8.85 1.31 -22.88
CA THR A 320 7.95 2.41 -23.24
C THR A 320 8.14 2.79 -24.70
N ALA A 321 7.08 3.25 -25.36
CA ALA A 321 7.10 3.61 -26.76
C ALA A 321 6.25 4.85 -27.05
N LEU A 322 6.59 5.57 -28.11
CA LEU A 322 5.80 6.66 -28.67
C LEU A 322 4.93 6.11 -29.81
N THR A 323 3.64 6.43 -29.77
CA THR A 323 2.72 6.10 -30.87
C THR A 323 2.75 7.18 -31.95
N ARG A 324 2.15 6.87 -33.12
CA ARG A 324 2.07 7.80 -34.27
C ARG A 324 1.31 9.10 -33.98
N ASP A 325 0.39 9.06 -33.03
CA ASP A 325 -0.38 10.23 -32.57
C ASP A 325 0.20 10.91 -31.31
N PHE A 326 1.48 10.65 -31.03
CA PHE A 326 2.28 11.25 -29.96
C PHE A 326 1.80 10.90 -28.53
N ARG A 327 1.19 9.72 -28.35
CA ARG A 327 0.93 9.16 -27.02
C ARG A 327 2.13 8.33 -26.55
N LEU A 328 2.46 8.41 -25.26
CA LEU A 328 3.35 7.44 -24.65
C LEU A 328 2.56 6.21 -24.18
N ILE A 329 3.10 5.04 -24.43
CA ILE A 329 2.53 3.76 -24.01
C ILE A 329 3.60 2.89 -23.34
N ALA A 330 3.17 2.07 -22.37
CA ALA A 330 3.96 0.95 -21.85
C ALA A 330 3.66 -0.31 -22.63
N SER A 331 4.61 -1.25 -22.66
CA SER A 331 4.44 -2.55 -23.30
C SER A 331 3.33 -3.38 -22.66
N ASP A 332 3.18 -3.27 -21.34
CA ASP A 332 2.19 -3.96 -20.54
C ASP A 332 1.29 -2.98 -19.79
N PRO A 333 0.05 -3.36 -19.44
CA PRO A 333 -0.80 -2.53 -18.61
C PRO A 333 -0.17 -2.25 -17.24
N VAL A 334 -0.33 -1.02 -16.76
CA VAL A 334 0.23 -0.55 -15.49
C VAL A 334 -0.60 -1.09 -14.33
N HIS A 335 -0.23 -2.24 -13.81
CA HIS A 335 -0.91 -2.91 -12.69
C HIS A 335 -0.36 -2.51 -11.33
N THR A 336 0.88 -2.03 -11.28
CA THR A 336 1.58 -1.59 -10.07
C THR A 336 2.16 -0.21 -10.30
N LEU A 337 2.70 0.41 -9.24
CA LEU A 337 3.38 1.69 -9.35
C LEU A 337 4.48 1.63 -10.43
N PHE A 338 4.37 2.46 -11.45
CA PHE A 338 5.25 2.41 -12.62
C PHE A 338 6.08 3.69 -12.73
N ARG A 339 7.39 3.50 -12.86
CA ARG A 339 8.36 4.60 -12.98
C ARG A 339 8.93 4.65 -14.38
N TYR A 340 8.82 5.80 -15.03
CA TYR A 340 9.42 6.04 -16.34
C TYR A 340 10.02 7.44 -16.46
N ARG A 341 10.98 7.58 -17.37
CA ARG A 341 11.60 8.86 -17.75
C ARG A 341 11.17 9.22 -19.15
N ALA A 342 10.97 10.50 -19.38
CA ALA A 342 10.65 11.06 -20.68
C ALA A 342 11.36 12.40 -20.86
N GLU A 343 11.56 12.78 -22.12
CA GLU A 343 12.12 14.05 -22.54
C GLU A 343 11.07 14.81 -23.33
N ALA A 344 10.51 15.86 -22.77
CA ALA A 344 9.55 16.73 -23.44
C ALA A 344 10.26 17.76 -24.32
N TYR A 345 9.64 18.06 -25.44
CA TYR A 345 10.09 19.08 -26.39
C TYR A 345 9.00 20.16 -26.49
N PRO A 346 9.04 21.18 -25.61
CA PRO A 346 8.08 22.28 -25.63
C PRO A 346 8.08 22.99 -26.98
N ALA A 347 6.91 23.31 -27.49
CA ALA A 347 6.73 23.95 -28.80
C ALA A 347 7.24 23.15 -30.01
N ALA A 348 7.36 21.82 -29.89
CA ALA A 348 7.63 20.96 -31.05
C ALA A 348 6.52 21.08 -32.08
N VAL A 349 6.90 21.30 -33.34
CA VAL A 349 5.95 21.31 -34.44
C VAL A 349 5.82 19.88 -34.97
N THR A 350 4.63 19.31 -34.91
CA THR A 350 4.37 17.92 -35.23
C THR A 350 3.46 17.80 -36.49
N ASP A 351 3.73 16.85 -37.37
CA ASP A 351 2.94 16.55 -38.55
C ASP A 351 2.71 17.82 -39.41
N VAL A 352 3.79 18.51 -39.85
CA VAL A 352 3.71 19.68 -40.74
C VAL A 352 2.93 19.32 -42.02
N GLU A 353 3.15 18.12 -42.53
CA GLU A 353 2.39 17.51 -43.60
C GLU A 353 1.48 16.42 -43.04
N LEU A 354 0.16 16.61 -43.15
CA LEU A 354 -0.81 15.66 -42.64
C LEU A 354 -1.14 14.61 -43.73
N PRO A 355 -0.90 13.31 -43.51
CA PRO A 355 -1.29 12.25 -44.41
C PRO A 355 -2.79 12.29 -44.73
N GLY A 356 -3.19 12.00 -45.98
CA GLY A 356 -4.59 12.05 -46.41
C GLY A 356 -5.53 11.24 -45.52
N TRP A 357 -5.17 9.99 -45.22
CA TRP A 357 -5.99 9.14 -44.35
C TRP A 357 -6.20 9.70 -42.93
N LEU A 358 -5.20 10.44 -42.40
CA LEU A 358 -5.28 11.06 -41.09
C LEU A 358 -6.16 12.34 -41.16
N ARG A 359 -6.05 13.10 -42.25
CA ARG A 359 -6.94 14.24 -42.54
C ARG A 359 -8.40 13.79 -42.62
N ASP A 360 -8.68 12.73 -43.39
CA ASP A 360 -10.03 12.20 -43.55
C ASP A 360 -10.61 11.74 -42.22
N ARG A 361 -9.81 11.07 -41.40
CA ARG A 361 -10.22 10.63 -40.07
C ARG A 361 -10.51 11.79 -39.13
N GLU A 362 -9.63 12.79 -39.08
CA GLU A 362 -9.75 13.89 -38.13
C GLU A 362 -10.69 15.00 -38.62
N THR A 363 -11.32 14.84 -39.76
CA THR A 363 -12.44 15.66 -40.23
C THR A 363 -13.79 14.92 -40.20
N GLN A 364 -13.78 13.62 -39.86
CA GLN A 364 -14.99 12.81 -39.87
C GLN A 364 -15.98 13.24 -38.80
N LEU A 365 -17.25 13.42 -39.18
CA LEU A 365 -18.40 13.67 -38.34
C LEU A 365 -19.55 12.71 -38.69
N PRO A 366 -20.49 12.43 -37.75
CA PRO A 366 -21.74 11.75 -38.06
C PRO A 366 -22.59 12.60 -39.03
N GLU A 367 -23.25 11.92 -40.01
CA GLU A 367 -23.93 12.62 -41.12
C GLU A 367 -25.15 13.46 -40.69
N SER A 368 -25.83 13.12 -39.60
CA SER A 368 -27.12 13.73 -39.26
C SER A 368 -27.18 14.43 -37.89
N ASP A 369 -26.12 14.31 -37.07
CA ASP A 369 -26.13 14.81 -35.71
C ASP A 369 -25.71 16.30 -35.63
N ASN A 370 -26.25 17.06 -34.67
CA ASN A 370 -25.85 18.42 -34.34
C ASN A 370 -25.95 19.42 -35.51
N ALA A 371 -27.08 19.38 -36.23
CA ALA A 371 -27.28 20.18 -37.43
C ALA A 371 -27.17 21.70 -37.18
N ARG A 372 -27.61 22.19 -36.01
CA ARG A 372 -27.49 23.62 -35.64
C ARG A 372 -26.03 24.04 -35.49
N THR A 373 -25.21 23.19 -34.89
CA THR A 373 -23.78 23.43 -34.73
C THR A 373 -23.05 23.43 -36.08
N VAL A 374 -23.42 22.54 -37.01
CA VAL A 374 -22.86 22.53 -38.38
C VAL A 374 -23.24 23.81 -39.13
N ALA A 375 -24.49 24.22 -39.05
CA ALA A 375 -24.95 25.48 -39.72
C ALA A 375 -24.22 26.70 -39.15
N PHE A 376 -24.10 26.78 -37.81
CA PHE A 376 -23.39 27.86 -37.12
C PHE A 376 -21.90 27.90 -37.52
N ALA A 377 -21.24 26.72 -37.57
CA ALA A 377 -19.83 26.64 -37.97
C ALA A 377 -19.63 27.15 -39.39
N ARG A 378 -20.48 26.75 -40.34
CA ARG A 378 -20.42 27.20 -41.72
C ARG A 378 -20.67 28.69 -41.87
N GLU A 379 -21.64 29.25 -41.11
CA GLU A 379 -21.89 30.68 -41.10
C GLU A 379 -20.69 31.47 -40.57
N LEU A 380 -20.09 30.99 -39.45
CA LEU A 380 -18.91 31.63 -38.89
C LEU A 380 -17.70 31.56 -39.80
N ALA A 381 -17.50 30.41 -40.47
CA ALA A 381 -16.41 30.20 -41.43
C ALA A 381 -16.56 31.11 -42.68
N SER A 382 -17.79 31.36 -43.16
CA SER A 382 -18.01 32.27 -44.32
C SER A 382 -17.59 33.71 -44.02
N ARG A 383 -17.50 34.08 -42.73
CA ARG A 383 -17.06 35.42 -42.28
C ARG A 383 -15.58 35.45 -41.88
N SER A 384 -14.92 34.30 -41.84
CA SER A 384 -13.52 34.16 -41.48
C SER A 384 -12.64 34.06 -42.72
N LYS A 385 -11.48 34.70 -42.70
CA LYS A 385 -10.55 34.67 -43.84
C LYS A 385 -9.63 33.45 -43.86
N THR A 386 -9.29 33.00 -42.65
CA THR A 386 -8.37 31.87 -42.46
C THR A 386 -8.92 30.89 -41.43
N PRO A 387 -8.43 29.66 -41.36
CA PRO A 387 -8.75 28.71 -40.27
C PRO A 387 -8.49 29.31 -38.87
N GLU A 388 -7.41 30.08 -38.71
CA GLU A 388 -7.04 30.72 -37.46
C GLU A 388 -8.07 31.80 -37.07
N ASP A 389 -8.55 32.59 -38.03
CA ASP A 389 -9.60 33.59 -37.80
C ASP A 389 -10.91 32.93 -37.33
N PHE A 390 -11.27 31.79 -37.95
CA PHE A 390 -12.41 30.98 -37.54
C PHE A 390 -12.29 30.51 -36.09
N LEU A 391 -11.16 29.88 -35.75
CA LEU A 391 -10.89 29.36 -34.41
C LEU A 391 -10.88 30.48 -33.36
N ALA A 392 -10.27 31.63 -33.69
CA ALA A 392 -10.29 32.81 -32.84
C ALA A 392 -11.71 33.36 -32.63
N ALA A 393 -12.58 33.30 -33.67
CA ALA A 393 -13.96 33.70 -33.56
C ALA A 393 -14.78 32.75 -32.68
N VAL A 394 -14.53 31.42 -32.75
CA VAL A 394 -15.17 30.44 -31.87
C VAL A 394 -14.78 30.70 -30.39
N LEU A 395 -13.50 30.92 -30.11
CA LEU A 395 -13.01 31.20 -28.74
C LEU A 395 -13.56 32.56 -28.24
N ARG A 396 -13.71 33.55 -29.11
CA ARG A 396 -14.33 34.83 -28.80
C ARG A 396 -15.81 34.66 -28.46
N TYR A 397 -16.52 33.81 -29.20
CA TYR A 397 -17.94 33.51 -28.96
C TYR A 397 -18.11 32.90 -27.56
N ILE A 398 -17.30 31.92 -27.19
CA ILE A 398 -17.28 31.33 -25.84
C ILE A 398 -17.06 32.41 -24.76
N ARG A 399 -16.18 33.38 -25.02
CA ARG A 399 -15.81 34.44 -24.07
C ARG A 399 -16.90 35.51 -23.91
N THR A 400 -17.63 35.78 -24.95
CA THR A 400 -18.62 36.90 -24.97
C THR A 400 -20.05 36.44 -24.66
N GLU A 401 -20.37 35.19 -24.97
CA GLU A 401 -21.68 34.62 -24.67
C GLU A 401 -21.70 34.00 -23.24
N PRO A 402 -22.90 33.85 -22.64
CA PRO A 402 -23.04 33.38 -21.27
C PRO A 402 -22.81 31.88 -21.14
N PHE A 403 -21.57 31.47 -21.35
CA PHE A 403 -21.11 30.12 -21.06
C PHE A 403 -20.62 29.99 -19.61
N PHE A 404 -20.91 28.86 -19.00
CA PHE A 404 -20.57 28.60 -17.59
C PHE A 404 -19.80 27.31 -17.42
N TYR A 405 -18.68 27.38 -16.71
CA TYR A 405 -17.89 26.23 -16.33
C TYR A 405 -18.41 25.66 -15.01
N THR A 406 -18.78 24.36 -14.98
CA THR A 406 -19.35 23.68 -13.79
C THR A 406 -19.02 22.20 -13.75
N LEU A 407 -18.88 21.66 -12.52
CA LEU A 407 -18.70 20.22 -12.26
C LEU A 407 -20.01 19.41 -12.36
N ASN A 408 -21.16 20.08 -12.40
CA ASN A 408 -22.47 19.47 -12.49
C ASN A 408 -23.21 19.96 -13.74
N PRO A 409 -22.71 19.62 -14.96
CA PRO A 409 -23.42 19.96 -16.19
C PRO A 409 -24.75 19.22 -16.27
N PRO A 410 -25.75 19.76 -16.93
CA PRO A 410 -26.99 19.05 -17.18
C PRO A 410 -26.72 17.81 -18.07
N LEU A 411 -27.55 16.79 -17.92
CA LEU A 411 -27.49 15.61 -18.81
C LEU A 411 -27.91 16.06 -20.22
N LEU A 412 -27.09 15.77 -21.20
CA LEU A 412 -27.31 16.05 -22.61
C LEU A 412 -27.82 14.77 -23.30
N GLY A 413 -28.70 14.95 -24.29
CA GLY A 413 -29.18 13.80 -25.10
C GLY A 413 -28.06 13.21 -25.96
N ASP A 414 -28.23 11.93 -26.34
CA ASP A 414 -27.19 11.16 -27.02
C ASP A 414 -26.92 11.61 -28.49
N ALA A 415 -27.94 12.08 -29.21
CA ALA A 415 -27.82 12.39 -30.62
C ALA A 415 -27.29 13.82 -30.89
N ASP A 416 -27.91 14.84 -30.30
CA ASP A 416 -27.59 16.26 -30.54
C ASP A 416 -26.95 16.91 -29.32
N SER A 417 -26.03 16.18 -28.69
CA SER A 417 -25.40 16.62 -27.42
C SER A 417 -24.60 17.91 -27.56
N ILE A 418 -23.98 18.15 -28.72
CA ILE A 418 -23.25 19.41 -28.97
C ILE A 418 -24.22 20.58 -29.19
N ASP A 419 -25.32 20.39 -29.93
CA ASP A 419 -26.36 21.40 -30.10
C ASP A 419 -26.97 21.80 -28.74
N ALA A 420 -27.34 20.80 -27.93
CA ALA A 420 -27.89 21.00 -26.61
C ALA A 420 -26.92 21.76 -25.67
N PHE A 421 -25.61 21.43 -25.76
CA PHE A 421 -24.59 22.17 -25.03
C PHE A 421 -24.41 23.59 -25.54
N TRP A 422 -24.21 23.76 -26.86
CA TRP A 422 -23.77 25.02 -27.45
C TRP A 422 -24.84 26.12 -27.44
N PHE A 423 -26.08 25.72 -27.66
CA PHE A 423 -27.17 26.69 -27.81
C PHE A 423 -28.12 26.74 -26.62
N ASP A 424 -28.35 25.57 -25.96
CA ASP A 424 -29.44 25.49 -25.00
C ASP A 424 -28.95 25.59 -23.55
N SER A 425 -28.01 24.76 -23.13
CA SER A 425 -27.54 24.75 -21.74
C SER A 425 -26.41 25.73 -21.46
N ARG A 426 -25.45 25.85 -22.35
CA ARG A 426 -24.19 26.63 -22.21
C ARG A 426 -23.44 26.38 -20.92
N ARG A 427 -23.74 25.26 -20.24
CA ARG A 427 -23.14 24.84 -18.97
C ARG A 427 -22.41 23.53 -19.19
N GLY A 428 -21.12 23.55 -18.98
CA GLY A 428 -20.28 22.39 -19.27
C GLY A 428 -19.00 22.36 -18.49
N PHE A 429 -18.28 21.27 -18.66
CA PHE A 429 -16.95 21.04 -18.16
C PHE A 429 -15.93 20.98 -19.33
N CYS A 430 -14.62 20.83 -19.06
CA CYS A 430 -13.58 20.88 -20.10
C CYS A 430 -13.88 20.00 -21.33
N SER A 431 -14.40 18.78 -21.14
CA SER A 431 -14.74 17.86 -22.23
C SER A 431 -15.86 18.37 -23.15
N HIS A 432 -16.83 19.13 -22.60
CA HIS A 432 -17.90 19.73 -23.41
C HIS A 432 -17.34 20.83 -24.31
N TYR A 433 -16.51 21.70 -23.78
CA TYR A 433 -15.90 22.80 -24.51
C TYR A 433 -14.91 22.28 -25.56
N ALA A 434 -14.03 21.34 -25.18
CA ALA A 434 -13.06 20.72 -26.09
C ALA A 434 -13.76 19.95 -27.21
N GLY A 435 -14.75 19.13 -26.88
CA GLY A 435 -15.53 18.37 -27.86
C GLY A 435 -16.29 19.25 -28.82
N ALA A 436 -16.92 20.34 -28.34
CA ALA A 436 -17.61 21.31 -29.19
C ALA A 436 -16.65 22.05 -30.15
N LEU A 437 -15.47 22.47 -29.69
CA LEU A 437 -14.45 23.08 -30.53
C LEU A 437 -13.97 22.13 -31.65
N VAL A 438 -13.70 20.86 -31.30
CA VAL A 438 -13.32 19.82 -32.28
C VAL A 438 -14.44 19.62 -33.29
N TYR A 439 -15.70 19.53 -32.84
CA TYR A 439 -16.85 19.34 -33.72
C TYR A 439 -17.03 20.52 -34.69
N LEU A 440 -16.96 21.74 -34.18
CA LEU A 440 -17.05 22.99 -34.97
C LEU A 440 -15.93 23.06 -36.05
N ALA A 441 -14.69 22.73 -35.66
CA ALA A 441 -13.54 22.70 -36.58
C ALA A 441 -13.76 21.69 -37.72
N ARG A 442 -14.18 20.47 -37.36
CA ARG A 442 -14.45 19.38 -38.31
C ARG A 442 -15.60 19.72 -39.26
N ALA A 443 -16.63 20.42 -38.78
CA ALA A 443 -17.79 20.82 -39.57
C ALA A 443 -17.44 21.76 -40.75
N VAL A 444 -16.27 22.42 -40.67
CA VAL A 444 -15.73 23.29 -41.74
C VAL A 444 -14.49 22.70 -42.39
N GLY A 445 -14.21 21.41 -42.22
CA GLY A 445 -13.12 20.71 -42.88
C GLY A 445 -11.73 20.92 -42.25
N ILE A 446 -11.64 21.51 -41.07
CA ILE A 446 -10.38 21.68 -40.34
C ILE A 446 -10.14 20.39 -39.50
N PRO A 447 -9.02 19.67 -39.74
CA PRO A 447 -8.73 18.48 -38.94
C PRO A 447 -8.52 18.82 -37.51
N ALA A 448 -9.24 18.14 -36.62
CA ALA A 448 -9.20 18.38 -35.17
C ALA A 448 -9.43 17.12 -34.38
N ARG A 449 -8.83 17.01 -33.19
CA ARG A 449 -8.97 15.88 -32.28
C ARG A 449 -9.04 16.35 -30.83
N MET A 450 -9.71 15.59 -29.98
CA MET A 450 -9.76 15.87 -28.55
C MET A 450 -8.66 15.09 -27.82
N ILE A 451 -7.98 15.75 -26.91
CA ILE A 451 -6.95 15.15 -26.07
C ILE A 451 -7.49 15.06 -24.64
N GLY A 452 -7.31 13.91 -24.02
CA GLY A 452 -7.54 13.71 -22.60
C GLY A 452 -6.23 13.50 -21.86
N GLY A 453 -6.12 14.10 -20.70
CA GLY A 453 -4.93 14.08 -19.90
C GLY A 453 -5.12 14.80 -18.57
N TYR A 454 -4.07 15.43 -18.10
CA TYR A 454 -4.12 16.26 -16.89
C TYR A 454 -3.55 17.64 -17.19
N GLN A 455 -3.96 18.66 -16.42
CA GLN A 455 -3.44 20.01 -16.57
C GLN A 455 -3.13 20.60 -15.19
N GLY A 456 -1.90 21.10 -15.01
CA GLY A 456 -1.45 21.70 -13.75
C GLY A 456 -0.70 20.72 -12.87
N GLY A 457 -1.12 20.59 -11.63
CA GLY A 457 -0.47 19.87 -10.55
C GLY A 457 0.19 20.79 -9.52
N ASP A 458 0.29 20.33 -8.29
CA ASP A 458 0.83 21.08 -7.15
C ASP A 458 2.30 20.74 -6.88
N ILE A 459 3.14 21.75 -6.67
CA ILE A 459 4.54 21.55 -6.28
C ILE A 459 4.59 21.29 -4.77
N ASN A 460 5.13 20.16 -4.37
CA ASN A 460 5.40 19.89 -2.96
C ASN A 460 6.58 20.76 -2.48
N PRO A 461 6.38 21.69 -1.54
CA PRO A 461 7.41 22.64 -1.13
C PRO A 461 8.59 21.99 -0.38
N VAL A 462 8.41 20.76 0.14
CA VAL A 462 9.43 20.05 0.92
C VAL A 462 10.44 19.34 0.02
N THR A 463 9.97 18.77 -1.09
CA THR A 463 10.79 17.92 -1.98
C THR A 463 10.89 18.43 -3.40
N GLY A 464 10.14 19.48 -3.76
CA GLY A 464 10.17 20.12 -5.08
C GLY A 464 9.52 19.30 -6.21
N HIS A 465 9.02 18.09 -5.95
CA HIS A 465 8.33 17.31 -6.96
C HIS A 465 6.90 17.81 -7.20
N LEU A 466 6.43 17.58 -8.40
CA LEU A 466 5.05 17.89 -8.80
C LEU A 466 4.13 16.72 -8.47
N VAL A 467 2.98 16.98 -7.86
CA VAL A 467 1.92 16.02 -7.57
C VAL A 467 0.73 16.34 -8.47
N VAL A 468 0.36 15.42 -9.33
CA VAL A 468 -0.82 15.52 -10.19
C VAL A 468 -1.88 14.57 -9.65
N ARG A 469 -3.09 15.09 -9.43
CA ARG A 469 -4.19 14.35 -8.83
C ARG A 469 -5.29 14.06 -9.85
N GLN A 470 -6.22 13.18 -9.51
CA GLN A 470 -7.35 12.86 -10.38
C GLN A 470 -8.21 14.09 -10.68
N PHE A 471 -8.32 15.03 -9.73
CA PHE A 471 -9.07 16.28 -9.98
C PHE A 471 -8.39 17.23 -10.98
N ASP A 472 -7.10 17.02 -11.31
CA ASP A 472 -6.40 17.76 -12.37
C ASP A 472 -6.72 17.21 -13.77
N ALA A 473 -7.57 16.16 -13.87
CA ALA A 473 -8.01 15.61 -15.15
C ALA A 473 -8.60 16.70 -16.03
N HIS A 474 -8.21 16.70 -17.30
CA HIS A 474 -8.52 17.77 -18.24
C HIS A 474 -8.65 17.25 -19.68
N ALA A 475 -9.45 17.93 -20.47
CA ALA A 475 -9.56 17.72 -21.89
C ALA A 475 -9.38 19.04 -22.66
N TRP A 476 -8.67 18.96 -23.78
CA TRP A 476 -8.44 20.09 -24.70
C TRP A 476 -8.53 19.65 -26.15
N ALA A 477 -8.52 20.58 -27.07
CA ALA A 477 -8.48 20.30 -28.50
C ALA A 477 -7.06 20.45 -29.06
N GLU A 478 -6.76 19.67 -30.08
CA GLU A 478 -5.69 19.93 -31.03
C GLU A 478 -6.28 20.09 -32.43
N VAL A 479 -5.85 21.14 -33.09
CA VAL A 479 -6.30 21.48 -34.45
C VAL A 479 -5.09 21.52 -35.35
N TRP A 480 -5.21 20.89 -36.52
CA TRP A 480 -4.14 20.92 -37.50
C TRP A 480 -4.25 22.15 -38.39
N LEU A 481 -3.18 22.91 -38.46
CA LEU A 481 -3.06 24.10 -39.32
C LEU A 481 -1.91 23.95 -40.29
N ASP A 482 -2.14 24.35 -41.53
CA ASP A 482 -1.14 24.24 -42.59
C ASP A 482 0.16 24.99 -42.24
N GLY A 483 1.30 24.36 -42.48
CA GLY A 483 2.62 24.87 -42.11
C GLY A 483 2.92 24.95 -40.61
N ARG A 484 1.94 24.74 -39.74
CA ARG A 484 2.10 24.77 -38.28
C ARG A 484 1.92 23.39 -37.62
N GLY A 485 1.33 22.42 -38.34
CA GLY A 485 1.02 21.10 -37.79
C GLY A 485 -0.06 21.13 -36.70
N TRP A 486 0.03 20.22 -35.74
CA TRP A 486 -0.94 20.17 -34.62
C TRP A 486 -0.69 21.28 -33.62
N VAL A 487 -1.71 22.11 -33.42
CA VAL A 487 -1.72 23.26 -32.48
C VAL A 487 -2.69 22.97 -31.35
N ARG A 488 -2.21 23.04 -30.10
CA ARG A 488 -3.04 22.92 -28.91
C ARG A 488 -3.97 24.13 -28.78
N MET A 489 -5.25 23.87 -28.60
CA MET A 489 -6.29 24.89 -28.34
C MET A 489 -7.14 24.45 -27.16
N ASP A 490 -7.11 25.22 -26.08
CA ASP A 490 -7.91 24.94 -24.91
C ASP A 490 -9.04 25.99 -24.76
N PRO A 491 -10.29 25.61 -25.11
CA PRO A 491 -11.43 26.52 -24.97
C PRO A 491 -11.78 26.78 -23.49
N THR A 492 -11.30 25.98 -22.56
CA THR A 492 -11.48 26.24 -21.11
C THR A 492 -10.78 27.52 -20.71
N ALA A 493 -9.67 27.88 -21.32
CA ALA A 493 -8.98 29.16 -21.11
C ALA A 493 -9.85 30.37 -21.50
N ALA A 494 -10.82 30.18 -22.38
CA ALA A 494 -11.75 31.26 -22.78
C ALA A 494 -12.92 31.44 -21.80
N VAL A 495 -13.42 30.36 -21.17
CA VAL A 495 -14.56 30.39 -20.24
C VAL A 495 -14.12 30.49 -18.77
N ALA A 496 -13.02 29.89 -18.40
CA ALA A 496 -12.52 29.83 -17.04
C ALA A 496 -10.97 29.93 -16.99
N PRO A 497 -10.38 31.12 -17.29
CA PRO A 497 -8.92 31.29 -17.33
C PRO A 497 -8.22 30.84 -16.06
N ALA A 498 -8.82 31.09 -14.90
CA ALA A 498 -8.29 30.67 -13.60
C ALA A 498 -8.06 29.17 -13.48
N ARG A 499 -8.79 28.33 -14.24
CA ARG A 499 -8.57 26.88 -14.28
C ARG A 499 -7.15 26.53 -14.76
N ILE A 500 -6.69 27.26 -15.76
CA ILE A 500 -5.40 26.99 -16.41
C ILE A 500 -4.25 27.68 -15.63
N GLU A 501 -4.49 28.87 -15.11
CA GLU A 501 -3.48 29.65 -14.39
C GLU A 501 -3.26 29.16 -12.96
N SER A 502 -4.34 28.88 -12.24
CA SER A 502 -4.36 28.68 -10.78
C SER A 502 -4.96 27.33 -10.34
N GLY A 503 -5.39 26.48 -11.28
CA GLY A 503 -5.96 25.18 -11.00
C GLY A 503 -7.47 25.15 -10.83
N LEU A 504 -8.03 23.97 -10.53
CA LEU A 504 -9.46 23.71 -10.52
C LEU A 504 -10.21 24.57 -9.49
N ASP A 505 -9.70 24.63 -8.26
CA ASP A 505 -10.35 25.35 -7.15
C ASP A 505 -10.62 26.83 -7.46
N ALA A 506 -9.73 27.48 -8.20
CA ALA A 506 -9.84 28.88 -8.56
C ALA A 506 -10.95 29.13 -9.60
N ALA A 507 -11.30 28.15 -10.39
CA ALA A 507 -12.26 28.24 -11.50
C ALA A 507 -13.71 27.92 -11.09
N LEU A 508 -13.89 27.28 -9.92
CA LEU A 508 -15.21 26.82 -9.50
C LEU A 508 -16.05 27.90 -8.82
N SER A 509 -17.38 27.81 -9.02
CA SER A 509 -18.33 28.55 -8.22
C SER A 509 -18.24 28.20 -6.74
N GLU A 510 -18.72 29.05 -5.83
CA GLU A 510 -18.75 28.75 -4.39
C GLU A 510 -19.48 27.42 -4.09
N THR A 511 -20.56 27.15 -4.81
CA THR A 511 -21.36 25.93 -4.68
C THR A 511 -20.57 24.70 -5.10
N ASP A 512 -19.91 24.73 -6.26
CA ASP A 512 -19.10 23.62 -6.76
C ASP A 512 -17.84 23.42 -5.90
N ARG A 513 -17.23 24.51 -5.41
CA ARG A 513 -16.09 24.46 -4.47
C ARG A 513 -16.50 23.84 -3.13
N ALA A 514 -17.67 24.14 -2.61
CA ALA A 514 -18.17 23.51 -1.38
C ALA A 514 -18.37 22.00 -1.56
N VAL A 515 -18.89 21.57 -2.71
CA VAL A 515 -19.01 20.14 -3.04
C VAL A 515 -17.64 19.47 -3.14
N LEU A 516 -16.71 20.07 -3.86
CA LEU A 516 -15.35 19.54 -4.00
C LEU A 516 -14.64 19.45 -2.64
N SER A 517 -14.70 20.50 -1.82
CA SER A 517 -14.11 20.51 -0.48
C SER A 517 -14.71 19.47 0.47
N ALA A 518 -16.00 19.16 0.29
CA ALA A 518 -16.66 18.12 1.07
C ALA A 518 -16.15 16.71 0.73
N ILE A 519 -15.78 16.49 -0.54
CA ILE A 519 -15.34 15.20 -1.07
C ILE A 519 -13.82 15.01 -0.89
N THR A 520 -13.02 16.03 -1.18
CA THR A 520 -11.55 15.95 -1.18
C THR A 520 -10.92 16.10 0.21
N GLY A 521 -11.72 16.21 1.27
CA GLY A 521 -11.18 16.42 2.63
C GLY A 521 -10.51 17.79 2.83
N SER A 522 -10.58 18.69 1.84
CA SER A 522 -9.99 20.04 1.90
C SER A 522 -10.63 20.95 2.97
N ARG A 523 -11.69 20.47 3.65
CA ARG A 523 -12.23 21.08 4.88
C ARG A 523 -11.16 21.34 5.94
N PHE A 524 -10.09 20.53 5.93
CA PHE A 524 -8.96 20.67 6.82
C PHE A 524 -7.87 21.63 6.29
N ALA A 525 -7.94 22.04 5.03
CA ALA A 525 -6.95 22.96 4.43
C ALA A 525 -6.92 24.36 5.09
N GLY A 526 -8.00 24.74 5.79
CA GLY A 526 -8.09 25.99 6.55
C GLY A 526 -7.44 25.95 7.94
N ILE A 527 -6.96 24.81 8.41
CA ILE A 527 -6.30 24.69 9.72
C ILE A 527 -4.82 25.06 9.54
N PRO A 528 -4.34 26.14 10.20
CA PRO A 528 -2.95 26.54 10.09
C PRO A 528 -1.99 25.40 10.51
N GLY A 529 -0.95 25.13 9.71
CA GLY A 529 0.03 24.08 9.95
C GLY A 529 -0.35 22.66 9.52
N LEU A 530 -1.63 22.36 9.30
CA LEU A 530 -2.04 21.01 8.85
C LEU A 530 -1.60 20.75 7.41
N LYS A 531 -1.66 21.76 6.55
CA LYS A 531 -1.19 21.66 5.16
C LYS A 531 0.29 21.30 5.09
N ASP A 532 1.11 21.89 5.97
CA ASP A 532 2.55 21.58 6.03
C ASP A 532 2.80 20.14 6.49
N ILE A 533 2.02 19.65 7.45
CA ILE A 533 2.10 18.26 7.91
C ILE A 533 1.73 17.30 6.76
N LEU A 534 0.70 17.61 5.98
CA LEU A 534 0.30 16.81 4.82
C LEU A 534 1.39 16.78 3.74
N TYR A 535 2.06 17.92 3.47
CA TYR A 535 3.20 17.96 2.54
C TYR A 535 4.39 17.15 3.04
N VAL A 536 4.69 17.19 4.34
CA VAL A 536 5.74 16.36 4.94
C VAL A 536 5.38 14.88 4.81
N PHE A 537 4.15 14.51 5.14
CA PHE A 537 3.68 13.12 5.02
C PHE A 537 3.76 12.63 3.57
N GLU A 538 3.28 13.44 2.62
CA GLU A 538 3.37 13.13 1.19
C GLU A 538 4.81 12.99 0.72
N SER A 539 5.72 13.83 1.22
CA SER A 539 7.16 13.74 0.94
C SER A 539 7.78 12.43 1.45
N ILE A 540 7.35 11.97 2.64
CA ILE A 540 7.79 10.69 3.20
C ILE A 540 7.24 9.53 2.34
N GLN A 541 5.94 9.61 1.96
CA GLN A 541 5.30 8.62 1.10
C GLN A 541 5.97 8.56 -0.28
N HIS A 542 6.31 9.71 -0.86
CA HIS A 542 7.03 9.77 -2.14
C HIS A 542 8.41 9.08 -2.05
N ARG A 543 9.20 9.35 -1.01
CA ARG A 543 10.48 8.68 -0.79
C ARG A 543 10.33 7.18 -0.55
N TRP A 544 9.28 6.78 0.15
CA TRP A 544 8.93 5.38 0.37
C TRP A 544 8.60 4.69 -0.96
N ASN A 545 7.75 5.32 -1.78
CA ASN A 545 7.38 4.81 -3.08
C ASN A 545 8.59 4.67 -4.01
N LEU A 546 9.51 5.65 -4.02
CA LEU A 546 10.71 5.59 -4.84
C LEU A 546 11.71 4.52 -4.40
N ARG A 547 11.93 4.35 -3.09
CA ARG A 547 13.03 3.54 -2.56
C ARG A 547 12.62 2.15 -2.11
N VAL A 548 11.36 1.94 -1.74
CA VAL A 548 10.86 0.67 -1.20
C VAL A 548 9.91 0.00 -2.17
N VAL A 549 8.81 0.67 -2.54
CA VAL A 549 7.81 0.08 -3.45
C VAL A 549 8.36 -0.05 -4.88
N GLY A 550 8.99 1.01 -5.38
CA GLY A 550 9.62 1.05 -6.72
C GLY A 550 11.04 0.46 -6.78
N TYR A 551 11.44 -0.34 -5.79
CA TYR A 551 12.72 -1.06 -5.82
C TYR A 551 12.60 -2.26 -6.75
N ASP A 552 12.81 -2.02 -8.04
CA ASP A 552 12.73 -2.99 -9.15
C ASP A 552 14.09 -3.68 -9.44
N THR A 553 14.09 -4.57 -10.43
CA THR A 553 15.30 -5.30 -10.86
C THR A 553 16.39 -4.36 -11.36
N ASP A 554 16.03 -3.28 -12.06
CA ASP A 554 17.00 -2.33 -12.62
C ASP A 554 17.66 -1.49 -11.52
N MET A 555 16.88 -1.06 -10.53
CA MET A 555 17.40 -0.36 -9.36
C MET A 555 18.26 -1.29 -8.51
N GLN A 556 17.81 -2.54 -8.30
CA GLN A 556 18.59 -3.55 -7.59
C GLN A 556 19.93 -3.77 -8.28
N THR A 557 19.93 -3.97 -9.59
CA THR A 557 21.16 -4.23 -10.36
C THR A 557 22.12 -3.04 -10.26
N ARG A 558 21.63 -1.80 -10.41
CA ARG A 558 22.45 -0.60 -10.24
C ARG A 558 23.04 -0.50 -8.84
N TYR A 559 22.21 -0.68 -7.80
CA TYR A 559 22.68 -0.63 -6.42
C TYR A 559 23.70 -1.72 -6.10
N LEU A 560 23.49 -2.92 -6.63
CA LEU A 560 24.41 -4.04 -6.47
C LEU A 560 25.70 -3.84 -7.28
N SER A 561 25.63 -3.26 -8.48
CA SER A 561 26.84 -2.93 -9.26
C SER A 561 27.70 -1.87 -8.58
N ASP A 562 27.09 -0.86 -7.96
CA ASP A 562 27.83 0.16 -7.19
C ASP A 562 28.51 -0.44 -5.95
N LEU A 563 27.88 -1.44 -5.31
CA LEU A 563 28.40 -2.06 -4.10
C LEU A 563 29.40 -3.20 -4.37
N LEU A 564 29.16 -4.02 -5.40
CA LEU A 564 29.86 -5.28 -5.64
C LEU A 564 30.74 -5.26 -6.91
N GLY A 565 30.65 -4.20 -7.72
CA GLY A 565 31.20 -4.13 -9.05
C GLY A 565 30.38 -5.00 -10.02
N GLU A 566 30.93 -6.10 -10.50
CA GLU A 566 30.14 -7.03 -11.32
C GLU A 566 29.11 -7.79 -10.52
N VAL A 567 27.84 -7.73 -10.93
CA VAL A 567 26.72 -8.44 -10.31
C VAL A 567 26.67 -9.88 -10.82
N THR A 568 27.26 -10.80 -10.06
CA THR A 568 27.18 -12.24 -10.35
C THR A 568 26.32 -12.94 -9.30
N PRO A 569 25.56 -13.99 -9.66
CA PRO A 569 24.74 -14.74 -8.68
C PRO A 569 25.55 -15.24 -7.48
N THR A 570 26.82 -15.60 -7.70
CA THR A 570 27.73 -16.08 -6.65
C THR A 570 28.06 -14.95 -5.66
N ARG A 571 28.41 -13.74 -6.13
CA ARG A 571 28.73 -12.60 -5.26
C ARG A 571 27.50 -12.17 -4.45
N VAL A 572 26.34 -12.08 -5.09
CA VAL A 572 25.07 -11.77 -4.40
C VAL A 572 24.76 -12.82 -3.34
N GLY A 573 24.90 -14.12 -3.65
CA GLY A 573 24.69 -15.22 -2.71
C GLY A 573 25.63 -15.16 -1.50
N VAL A 574 26.92 -14.87 -1.73
CA VAL A 574 27.91 -14.72 -0.64
C VAL A 574 27.55 -13.55 0.28
N VAL A 575 27.21 -12.38 -0.27
CA VAL A 575 26.85 -11.21 0.55
C VAL A 575 25.54 -11.46 1.31
N MET A 576 24.58 -12.14 0.70
CA MET A 576 23.33 -12.53 1.37
C MET A 576 23.59 -13.50 2.53
N LEU A 577 24.47 -14.50 2.36
CA LEU A 577 24.87 -15.41 3.42
C LEU A 577 25.62 -14.71 4.55
N LEU A 578 26.55 -13.81 4.22
CA LEU A 578 27.28 -13.02 5.23
C LEU A 578 26.35 -12.07 5.99
N GLY A 579 25.49 -11.33 5.29
CA GLY A 579 24.51 -10.43 5.89
C GLY A 579 23.49 -11.17 6.77
N GLY A 580 23.02 -12.32 6.30
CA GLY A 580 22.15 -13.22 7.06
C GLY A 580 22.87 -13.77 8.31
N GLY A 581 24.13 -14.21 8.15
CA GLY A 581 24.98 -14.68 9.26
C GLY A 581 25.21 -13.61 10.33
N VAL A 582 25.52 -12.38 9.92
CA VAL A 582 25.66 -11.23 10.83
C VAL A 582 24.33 -10.94 11.54
N SER A 583 23.20 -10.92 10.81
CA SER A 583 21.88 -10.70 11.40
C SER A 583 21.53 -11.76 12.45
N LEU A 584 21.75 -13.05 12.15
CA LEU A 584 21.55 -14.14 13.10
C LEU A 584 22.53 -14.06 14.28
N GLY A 585 23.78 -13.66 14.05
CA GLY A 585 24.79 -13.42 15.08
C GLY A 585 24.35 -12.33 16.07
N LEU A 586 23.79 -11.20 15.56
CA LEU A 586 23.24 -10.12 16.39
C LEU A 586 22.05 -10.60 17.24
N VAL A 587 21.16 -11.41 16.67
CA VAL A 587 20.04 -12.01 17.42
C VAL A 587 20.58 -12.94 18.51
N ALA A 588 21.52 -13.84 18.17
CA ALA A 588 22.13 -14.76 19.12
C ALA A 588 22.83 -14.01 20.26
N LEU A 589 23.59 -12.95 19.96
CA LEU A 589 24.25 -12.08 20.94
C LEU A 589 23.24 -11.39 21.86
N SER A 590 22.15 -10.85 21.31
CA SER A 590 21.05 -10.25 22.05
C SER A 590 20.40 -11.24 23.03
N LEU A 591 20.15 -12.47 22.60
CA LEU A 591 19.62 -13.54 23.43
C LEU A 591 20.60 -13.97 24.52
N PHE A 592 21.89 -14.03 24.19
CA PHE A 592 22.95 -14.37 25.15
C PHE A 592 23.09 -13.32 26.25
N TRP A 593 23.06 -12.03 25.89
CA TRP A 593 23.09 -10.94 26.87
C TRP A 593 21.85 -10.92 27.77
N ARG A 594 20.68 -11.22 27.22
CA ARG A 594 19.44 -11.35 28.01
C ARG A 594 19.47 -12.53 28.97
N ARG A 595 20.03 -13.68 28.59
CA ARG A 595 20.22 -14.81 29.47
C ARG A 595 21.14 -14.50 30.66
N ARG A 596 22.16 -13.66 30.46
CA ARG A 596 23.04 -13.22 31.54
C ARG A 596 22.31 -12.36 32.60
N SER A 597 21.20 -11.73 32.26
CA SER A 597 20.47 -10.84 33.15
C SER A 597 19.40 -11.51 34.01
N VAL A 598 19.12 -12.81 33.80
CA VAL A 598 18.32 -13.58 34.77
C VAL A 598 19.26 -13.90 35.93
N ALA A 599 19.38 -12.92 36.81
CA ALA A 599 20.13 -13.12 38.05
C ALA A 599 19.53 -14.32 38.80
N ASP A 600 20.31 -15.40 39.01
CA ASP A 600 19.93 -16.51 39.85
C ASP A 600 19.30 -15.94 41.13
N HIS A 601 18.22 -16.58 41.61
CA HIS A 601 17.58 -16.20 42.87
C HIS A 601 18.64 -16.05 43.96
N PRO A 602 18.61 -14.99 44.79
CA PRO A 602 19.68 -14.71 45.74
C PRO A 602 19.98 -15.90 46.71
N ALA A 603 18.96 -16.68 47.06
CA ALA A 603 19.13 -17.91 47.85
C ALA A 603 19.82 -19.00 47.02
N GLN A 604 19.50 -19.13 45.74
CA GLN A 604 20.15 -20.12 44.84
C GLN A 604 21.63 -19.80 44.61
N ARG A 605 21.96 -18.51 44.46
CA ARG A 605 23.37 -18.07 44.38
C ARG A 605 24.15 -18.36 45.66
N ALA A 606 23.52 -18.14 46.81
CA ALA A 606 24.15 -18.44 48.12
C ALA A 606 24.43 -19.96 48.24
N PHE A 607 23.43 -20.78 47.91
CA PHE A 607 23.55 -22.22 47.93
C PHE A 607 24.59 -22.75 46.90
N ARG A 608 24.60 -22.27 45.70
CA ARG A 608 25.56 -22.66 44.65
C ARG A 608 27.03 -22.38 45.09
N ARG A 609 27.28 -21.20 45.68
CA ARG A 609 28.61 -20.84 46.20
C ARG A 609 29.02 -21.78 47.35
N PHE A 610 28.10 -22.14 48.21
CA PHE A 610 28.34 -23.11 49.26
C PHE A 610 28.65 -24.48 48.68
N ALA A 611 27.86 -25.02 47.79
CA ALA A 611 28.09 -26.32 47.13
C ALA A 611 29.43 -26.38 46.37
N GLN A 612 29.79 -25.29 45.67
CA GLN A 612 31.09 -25.19 44.98
C GLN A 612 32.29 -25.26 45.95
N ARG A 613 32.16 -24.60 47.12
CA ARG A 613 33.22 -24.63 48.12
C ARG A 613 33.39 -26.01 48.72
N LEU A 614 32.28 -26.72 49.00
CA LEU A 614 32.33 -28.10 49.48
C LEU A 614 32.83 -29.07 48.43
N GLY A 615 32.54 -28.82 47.16
CA GLY A 615 33.11 -29.61 46.04
C GLY A 615 34.64 -29.57 46.00
N ARG A 616 35.29 -28.45 46.38
CA ARG A 616 36.74 -28.32 46.45
C ARG A 616 37.40 -29.16 47.55
N ILE A 617 36.63 -29.64 48.53
CA ILE A 617 37.08 -30.52 49.59
C ILE A 617 36.52 -31.95 49.44
N GLY A 618 36.13 -32.33 48.23
CA GLY A 618 35.68 -33.68 47.89
C GLY A 618 34.19 -33.97 48.08
N LEU A 619 33.41 -33.00 48.57
CA LEU A 619 31.97 -33.14 48.79
C LEU A 619 31.19 -32.41 47.66
N ALA A 620 31.34 -32.88 46.45
CA ALA A 620 30.61 -32.39 45.31
C ALA A 620 29.12 -32.79 45.35
N ARG A 621 28.23 -31.88 44.91
CA ARG A 621 26.81 -32.16 44.70
C ARG A 621 26.64 -33.08 43.49
N LEU A 622 25.83 -34.14 43.62
CA LEU A 622 25.48 -35.01 42.51
C LEU A 622 24.50 -34.32 41.51
N PRO A 623 24.52 -34.72 40.24
CA PRO A 623 23.69 -34.07 39.23
C PRO A 623 22.19 -34.04 39.55
N ASP A 624 21.64 -35.09 40.10
CA ASP A 624 20.20 -35.25 40.38
C ASP A 624 19.83 -35.00 41.85
N GLU A 625 20.76 -34.46 42.64
CA GLU A 625 20.58 -34.24 44.06
C GLU A 625 19.88 -32.89 44.33
N THR A 626 18.74 -32.91 45.02
CA THR A 626 18.09 -31.67 45.39
C THR A 626 18.89 -30.89 46.46
N PRO A 627 18.74 -29.56 46.60
CA PRO A 627 19.45 -28.78 47.61
C PRO A 627 19.28 -29.31 49.02
N GLY A 628 18.08 -29.74 49.39
CA GLY A 628 17.79 -30.33 50.69
C GLY A 628 18.49 -31.67 50.90
N ARG A 629 18.50 -32.57 49.89
CA ARG A 629 19.23 -33.87 49.97
C ARG A 629 20.74 -33.65 50.11
N PHE A 630 21.28 -32.68 49.37
CA PHE A 630 22.70 -32.35 49.48
C PHE A 630 23.06 -31.88 50.88
N LEU A 631 22.26 -30.97 51.48
CA LEU A 631 22.48 -30.53 52.84
C LEU A 631 22.35 -31.67 53.86
N ALA A 632 21.40 -32.58 53.70
CA ALA A 632 21.24 -33.76 54.55
C ALA A 632 22.48 -34.67 54.43
N ARG A 633 23.00 -34.95 53.24
CA ARG A 633 24.21 -35.74 53.02
C ARG A 633 25.46 -35.07 53.63
N VAL A 634 25.57 -33.74 53.49
CA VAL A 634 26.67 -33.00 54.13
C VAL A 634 26.58 -33.12 55.68
N ASN A 635 25.36 -33.13 56.24
CA ASN A 635 25.18 -33.31 57.68
C ASN A 635 25.53 -34.72 58.19
N THR A 636 25.33 -35.79 57.38
CA THR A 636 25.77 -37.16 57.76
C THR A 636 27.28 -37.22 57.89
N VAL A 637 28.04 -36.49 57.11
CA VAL A 637 29.52 -36.38 57.22
C VAL A 637 29.91 -35.72 58.54
N ARG A 638 29.07 -34.85 59.10
CA ARG A 638 29.25 -34.22 60.43
C ARG A 638 28.96 -35.19 61.62
N LYS A 639 28.39 -36.38 61.35
CA LYS A 639 27.90 -37.32 62.38
C LYS A 639 26.95 -36.64 63.38
N ARG A 640 26.11 -35.70 62.92
CA ARG A 640 25.11 -34.95 63.72
C ARG A 640 23.69 -35.44 63.43
N ALA A 641 22.79 -35.26 64.37
CA ALA A 641 21.39 -35.67 64.23
C ALA A 641 20.70 -34.95 63.05
N PRO A 642 19.86 -35.63 62.26
CA PRO A 642 19.10 -34.98 61.17
C PRO A 642 18.26 -33.80 61.58
N ALA A 643 17.75 -33.77 62.83
CA ALA A 643 16.96 -32.69 63.39
C ALA A 643 17.69 -31.33 63.44
N GLU A 644 19.03 -31.34 63.50
CA GLU A 644 19.79 -30.07 63.57
C GLU A 644 19.84 -29.31 62.26
N ILE A 645 19.71 -29.98 61.11
CA ILE A 645 19.76 -29.33 59.81
C ILE A 645 18.37 -29.07 59.20
N ALA A 646 17.34 -29.71 59.74
CA ALA A 646 15.98 -29.60 59.23
C ALA A 646 15.48 -28.13 59.13
N PRO A 647 15.75 -27.22 60.10
CA PRO A 647 15.33 -25.82 59.99
C PRO A 647 16.03 -25.08 58.82
N LEU A 648 17.32 -25.43 58.55
CA LEU A 648 18.07 -24.82 57.43
C LEU A 648 17.54 -25.28 56.06
N ILE A 649 17.20 -26.58 55.98
CA ILE A 649 16.59 -27.16 54.78
C ILE A 649 15.21 -26.50 54.53
N ALA A 650 14.35 -26.48 55.56
CA ALA A 650 13.03 -25.87 55.43
C ALA A 650 13.10 -24.39 55.05
N HIS A 651 14.08 -23.66 55.60
CA HIS A 651 14.27 -22.24 55.28
C HIS A 651 14.80 -22.08 53.86
N LEU A 652 15.70 -22.92 53.38
CA LEU A 652 16.18 -22.90 51.99
C LEU A 652 15.05 -23.24 51.01
N ASP A 653 14.27 -24.28 51.26
CA ASP A 653 13.16 -24.72 50.44
C ASP A 653 12.03 -23.68 50.40
N SER A 654 11.72 -23.03 51.51
CA SER A 654 10.75 -21.94 51.56
C SER A 654 11.18 -20.74 50.70
N LEU A 655 12.47 -20.40 50.69
CA LEU A 655 13.00 -19.32 49.85
C LEU A 655 13.11 -19.69 48.37
N LEU A 656 13.25 -20.97 48.01
CA LEU A 656 13.40 -21.41 46.63
C LEU A 656 12.08 -21.77 45.93
N TYR A 657 11.14 -22.35 46.71
CA TYR A 657 9.96 -23.00 46.11
C TYR A 657 8.62 -22.43 46.58
N ASN A 658 8.59 -21.63 47.65
CA ASN A 658 7.35 -21.01 48.10
C ASN A 658 7.17 -19.63 47.47
N PRO A 659 6.17 -19.42 46.59
CA PRO A 659 5.97 -18.15 45.87
C PRO A 659 5.52 -17.00 46.79
N ASP A 660 4.97 -17.30 47.96
CA ASP A 660 4.47 -16.31 48.91
C ASP A 660 5.56 -15.78 49.85
N VAL A 661 6.76 -16.41 49.85
CA VAL A 661 7.87 -15.98 50.70
C VAL A 661 8.83 -15.09 49.94
N THR A 662 8.85 -13.81 50.30
CA THR A 662 9.80 -12.85 49.69
C THR A 662 11.20 -13.05 50.28
N CYS A 663 12.21 -13.13 49.41
CA CYS A 663 13.61 -13.26 49.81
C CYS A 663 14.17 -11.94 50.35
N THR A 664 13.84 -11.59 51.60
CA THR A 664 14.31 -10.37 52.27
C THR A 664 15.82 -10.43 52.55
N ARG A 665 16.43 -9.27 52.80
CA ARG A 665 17.85 -9.20 53.18
C ARG A 665 18.14 -9.97 54.46
N GLU A 666 17.21 -9.99 55.38
CA GLU A 666 17.32 -10.69 56.66
C GLU A 666 17.23 -12.21 56.47
N ALA A 667 16.24 -12.70 55.74
CA ALA A 667 16.10 -14.12 55.40
C ALA A 667 17.37 -14.66 54.66
N LEU A 668 17.92 -13.87 53.74
CA LEU A 668 19.15 -14.22 53.09
C LEU A 668 20.39 -14.20 53.99
N ARG A 669 20.46 -13.29 54.99
CA ARG A 669 21.50 -13.27 55.98
C ARG A 669 21.43 -14.53 56.85
N ARG A 670 20.23 -14.93 57.35
CA ARG A 670 20.01 -16.16 58.09
C ARG A 670 20.44 -17.39 57.33
N LEU A 671 20.04 -17.50 56.04
CA LEU A 671 20.45 -18.58 55.17
C LEU A 671 21.98 -18.66 55.01
N ARG A 672 22.61 -17.53 54.69
CA ARG A 672 24.10 -17.47 54.52
C ARG A 672 24.83 -17.82 55.84
N GLY A 673 24.33 -17.38 56.97
CA GLY A 673 24.88 -17.70 58.28
C GLY A 673 24.82 -19.20 58.57
N GLY A 674 23.65 -19.84 58.33
CA GLY A 674 23.48 -21.29 58.46
C GLY A 674 24.41 -22.10 57.56
N LEU A 675 24.47 -21.76 56.28
CA LEU A 675 25.37 -22.42 55.30
C LEU A 675 26.84 -22.23 55.66
N ARG A 676 27.24 -21.04 56.15
CA ARG A 676 28.62 -20.76 56.54
C ARG A 676 29.05 -21.58 57.79
N ARG A 677 28.18 -21.68 58.82
CA ARG A 677 28.42 -22.53 60.01
C ARG A 677 28.60 -23.98 59.56
N LEU A 678 27.70 -24.47 58.71
CA LEU A 678 27.77 -25.82 58.19
C LEU A 678 29.10 -26.08 57.44
N GLN A 679 29.57 -25.14 56.63
CA GLN A 679 30.81 -25.20 55.92
C GLN A 679 32.04 -25.26 56.83
N VAL A 680 32.10 -24.38 57.85
CA VAL A 680 33.22 -24.34 58.80
C VAL A 680 33.36 -25.67 59.56
N ASP A 681 32.24 -26.18 60.04
CA ASP A 681 32.25 -27.49 60.80
C ASP A 681 32.70 -28.67 59.91
N VAL A 682 32.31 -28.69 58.64
CA VAL A 682 32.73 -29.74 57.71
C VAL A 682 34.21 -29.62 57.30
N THR A 683 34.70 -28.39 57.07
CA THR A 683 36.12 -28.18 56.76
C THR A 683 37.06 -28.47 57.89
N LEU A 684 36.68 -28.24 59.14
CA LEU A 684 37.47 -28.61 60.31
C LEU A 684 37.59 -30.11 60.47
N ARG A 685 36.51 -30.88 60.22
CA ARG A 685 36.52 -32.36 60.30
C ARG A 685 37.15 -33.07 59.12
N ALA A 686 37.19 -32.45 57.93
CA ALA A 686 37.88 -33.03 56.76
C ALA A 686 39.40 -32.85 56.81
N ARG A 687 39.91 -32.08 57.79
CA ARG A 687 41.34 -31.88 58.05
C ARG A 687 41.86 -32.71 59.24
N LEU A 688 40.96 -33.26 60.08
CA LEU A 688 41.22 -34.25 61.11
C LEU A 688 40.97 -35.69 60.57
#